data_ad8df3b93d11770dbf4032bc5cf3e758
#
_entry.id   ad8df3b93d11770dbf4032bc5cf3e758
#
_cell.length_a   1.000
_cell.length_b   1.000
_cell.length_c   1.000
_cell.angle_alpha   90.00
_cell.angle_beta   90.00
_cell.angle_gamma   90.00
#
_symmetry.space_group_name_H-M   'P 1'
#
loop_
_entity.id
_entity.type
_entity.pdbx_description
1 polymer ?
#
loop_
_entity_poly.entity_id
_entity_poly.type
_entity_poly.pdbx_seq_one_letter_code
_entity_poly.pdbx_strand_id
1 'polypeptide(L)'
;MSGGENPNAATSVSTRPRERKKRRRKSLPFSQVRKCRAQAARVLSKLLLAAREKRHGTSIKSLTLDARKIDFPSATHAIVCETVKVLPLLKVLINDVKMTENVVGDDENDVDDDGDEKEEEEEEEEEEDEDDWRRRERKEPPKTVKIKESVAYVLLYELLLSPGKSIKPPNTEGDERERESTVMLTPAEKLIISKTGELKNQLYRRLRKANAQTALEFVERRLPEKVRKIVNDDPMSRFARVNGMKVRDVDALAKELRERGFTFEKEDAHLGGGGGENEGGCCYISFAKDCDRKKLSGMKMVKNGELILQGKSSCMPAHCLLVNEEGKCDGGADMSAIFERIRQSDVIDACAAPGNKTTHLVALLDNNNTTNNNKDKNKGGRGKVFAFEKDHKRAQRLRDTVDLYGCSKKVIVAKKNFLEVDVNDAKYRNVRSILLDPSCSGSGTVQNRGDALMEYALKDGYDSDNGEGEENDLEEEQTRKKRVMSLQKFQIDALLHAMRFPGVLRISYSTCSIYQEENEDVVKKVIPLAKELGFELAKCLPKWPRRGFTEVLGKTNAAKVVRVNPFEGDDCEGFFVAVFQRKKEVCEKIIDAFEKEEEIQKSKKKNKRDLESDVLVVPVFDTENAKKKKKKNGGSKMPLFR
;
A
#
# COMPACT_ATOMS: atom_id res chain seq x y z
N MET A 1 -52.15 -49.10 47.41
CA MET A 1 -50.90 -49.87 47.46
C MET A 1 -49.91 -49.30 46.46
N SER A 2 -48.73 -48.94 46.95
CA SER A 2 -47.46 -48.67 46.33
C SER A 2 -47.44 -47.56 45.25
N GLY A 3 -46.84 -46.42 45.39
CA GLY A 3 -45.48 -46.18 45.93
C GLY A 3 -44.54 -46.07 44.74
N GLY A 4 -44.16 -44.87 44.36
CA GLY A 4 -43.20 -44.68 43.26
C GLY A 4 -42.66 -43.26 43.31
N GLU A 5 -41.56 -43.13 44.01
CA GLU A 5 -40.81 -41.85 44.20
C GLU A 5 -40.25 -41.31 42.91
N ASN A 6 -40.26 -40.00 42.78
CA ASN A 6 -39.58 -39.29 41.72
C ASN A 6 -38.36 -38.53 42.31
N PRO A 7 -37.12 -38.84 41.92
CA PRO A 7 -35.99 -37.97 42.24
C PRO A 7 -35.40 -37.35 40.97
N ASN A 8 -35.54 -36.02 40.80
CA ASN A 8 -34.55 -35.24 40.14
C ASN A 8 -34.91 -33.74 40.17
N ALA A 9 -34.57 -33.11 41.28
CA ALA A 9 -34.47 -31.68 41.38
C ALA A 9 -33.07 -31.28 40.87
N ALA A 10 -32.96 -30.92 39.60
CA ALA A 10 -31.75 -30.33 39.05
C ALA A 10 -31.73 -28.83 39.38
N THR A 11 -30.87 -28.46 40.31
CA THR A 11 -30.53 -27.06 40.65
C THR A 11 -29.89 -26.38 39.42
N SER A 12 -30.64 -25.46 38.81
CA SER A 12 -30.10 -24.57 37.75
C SER A 12 -29.21 -23.51 38.40
N VAL A 13 -27.90 -23.69 38.24
CA VAL A 13 -26.90 -22.66 38.55
C VAL A 13 -26.94 -21.62 37.42
N SER A 14 -27.58 -20.49 37.71
CA SER A 14 -27.58 -19.31 36.87
C SER A 14 -26.19 -18.69 36.84
N THR A 15 -25.40 -19.01 35.81
CA THR A 15 -24.17 -18.29 35.50
C THR A 15 -24.50 -17.01 34.77
N ARG A 16 -24.62 -15.90 35.52
CA ARG A 16 -24.61 -14.55 34.92
C ARG A 16 -23.31 -14.33 34.16
N PRO A 17 -23.34 -13.82 32.91
CA PRO A 17 -22.13 -13.46 32.18
C PRO A 17 -21.39 -12.37 32.96
N ARG A 18 -20.14 -12.61 33.32
CA ARG A 18 -19.23 -11.58 33.85
C ARG A 18 -19.07 -10.49 32.78
N GLU A 19 -19.70 -9.34 32.98
CA GLU A 19 -19.43 -8.12 32.23
C GLU A 19 -17.93 -7.83 32.30
N ARG A 20 -17.24 -7.99 31.16
CA ARG A 20 -15.88 -7.49 31.00
C ARG A 20 -15.93 -5.98 31.16
N LYS A 21 -15.51 -5.45 32.30
CA LYS A 21 -15.25 -4.02 32.51
C LYS A 21 -14.33 -3.55 31.35
N LYS A 22 -14.90 -2.82 30.39
CA LYS A 22 -14.12 -2.10 29.37
C LYS A 22 -13.13 -1.22 30.12
N ARG A 23 -11.82 -1.55 30.06
CA ARG A 23 -10.77 -0.66 30.56
C ARG A 23 -10.95 0.68 29.88
N ARG A 24 -11.37 1.72 30.61
CA ARG A 24 -11.37 3.11 30.14
C ARG A 24 -9.95 3.40 29.67
N ARG A 25 -9.76 3.59 28.36
CA ARG A 25 -8.49 4.12 27.82
C ARG A 25 -8.34 5.51 28.44
N LYS A 26 -7.19 5.77 29.08
CA LYS A 26 -6.85 7.12 29.54
C LYS A 26 -6.90 8.05 28.34
N SER A 27 -7.68 9.13 28.42
CA SER A 27 -7.67 10.20 27.41
C SER A 27 -6.27 10.83 27.36
N LEU A 28 -5.85 11.25 26.17
CA LEU A 28 -4.60 12.00 26.04
C LEU A 28 -4.71 13.34 26.80
N PRO A 29 -3.64 13.83 27.43
CA PRO A 29 -3.57 15.18 27.98
C PRO A 29 -3.96 16.23 26.92
N PHE A 30 -4.54 17.35 27.34
CA PHE A 30 -5.03 18.39 26.43
C PHE A 30 -3.92 18.93 25.51
N SER A 31 -2.71 19.15 26.05
CA SER A 31 -1.52 19.56 25.26
C SER A 31 -1.18 18.59 24.13
N GLN A 32 -1.27 17.29 24.40
CA GLN A 32 -1.05 16.26 23.36
C GLN A 32 -2.16 16.23 22.33
N VAL A 33 -3.42 16.43 22.75
CA VAL A 33 -4.56 16.55 21.82
C VAL A 33 -4.37 17.76 20.90
N ARG A 34 -3.93 18.90 21.44
CA ARG A 34 -3.62 20.11 20.67
C ARG A 34 -2.51 19.85 19.65
N LYS A 35 -1.43 19.17 20.05
CA LYS A 35 -0.36 18.76 19.14
C LYS A 35 -0.88 17.83 18.02
N CYS A 36 -1.77 16.89 18.33
CA CYS A 36 -2.42 16.06 17.30
C CYS A 36 -3.24 16.90 16.31
N ARG A 37 -3.96 17.93 16.78
CA ARG A 37 -4.73 18.85 15.90
C ARG A 37 -3.83 19.63 14.97
N ALA A 38 -2.75 20.21 15.49
CA ALA A 38 -1.78 20.96 14.68
C ALA A 38 -1.16 20.05 13.60
N GLN A 39 -0.74 18.83 13.97
CA GLN A 39 -0.23 17.85 13.02
C GLN A 39 -1.29 17.42 11.99
N ALA A 40 -2.56 17.27 12.41
CA ALA A 40 -3.66 16.95 11.50
C ALA A 40 -3.94 18.09 10.51
N ALA A 41 -3.89 19.34 10.95
CA ALA A 41 -4.02 20.51 10.08
C ALA A 41 -2.90 20.57 9.04
N ARG A 42 -1.62 20.38 9.42
CA ARG A 42 -0.49 20.31 8.48
C ARG A 42 -0.67 19.18 7.44
N VAL A 43 -1.13 18.01 7.87
CA VAL A 43 -1.41 16.89 6.94
C VAL A 43 -2.55 17.25 6.00
N LEU A 44 -3.62 17.85 6.52
CA LEU A 44 -4.77 18.27 5.73
C LEU A 44 -4.39 19.36 4.73
N SER A 45 -3.55 20.33 5.11
CA SER A 45 -2.98 21.34 4.21
C SER A 45 -2.26 20.70 3.02
N LYS A 46 -1.35 19.75 3.27
CA LYS A 46 -0.66 18.99 2.20
C LYS A 46 -1.62 18.24 1.28
N LEU A 47 -2.71 17.72 1.82
CA LEU A 47 -3.73 17.02 1.03
C LEU A 47 -4.56 18.00 0.19
N LEU A 48 -4.97 19.13 0.76
CA LEU A 48 -5.72 20.19 0.06
C LEU A 48 -4.91 20.76 -1.10
N LEU A 49 -3.64 21.11 -0.87
CA LEU A 49 -2.72 21.58 -1.90
C LEU A 49 -2.51 20.51 -3.00
N ALA A 50 -2.21 19.28 -2.61
CA ALA A 50 -2.02 18.18 -3.57
C ALA A 50 -3.26 17.96 -4.44
N ALA A 51 -4.46 18.07 -3.87
CA ALA A 51 -5.71 17.90 -4.58
C ALA A 51 -5.99 19.08 -5.53
N ARG A 52 -5.73 20.33 -5.11
CA ARG A 52 -5.85 21.53 -5.96
C ARG A 52 -4.89 21.51 -7.15
N GLU A 53 -3.65 21.12 -6.91
CA GLU A 53 -2.61 21.03 -7.94
C GLU A 53 -2.67 19.72 -8.73
N LYS A 54 -3.64 18.87 -8.44
CA LYS A 54 -3.77 17.54 -9.06
C LYS A 54 -2.49 16.70 -8.95
N ARG A 55 -1.70 16.93 -7.88
CA ARG A 55 -0.50 16.13 -7.55
C ARG A 55 -0.92 14.76 -7.03
N HIS A 56 -0.50 13.70 -7.70
CA HIS A 56 -0.84 12.33 -7.35
C HIS A 56 0.24 11.64 -6.52
N GLY A 57 -0.17 10.66 -5.70
CA GLY A 57 0.74 9.87 -4.87
C GLY A 57 0.81 10.31 -3.41
N THR A 58 0.15 11.41 -3.07
CA THR A 58 -0.01 11.87 -1.69
C THR A 58 -1.27 11.24 -1.11
N SER A 59 -1.17 10.42 -0.07
CA SER A 59 -2.31 9.81 0.60
C SER A 59 -2.32 10.15 2.08
N ILE A 60 -3.52 10.19 2.69
CA ILE A 60 -3.67 10.40 4.14
C ILE A 60 -2.75 9.44 4.92
N LYS A 61 -2.71 8.18 4.52
CA LYS A 61 -1.89 7.15 5.17
C LYS A 61 -0.39 7.41 5.04
N SER A 62 0.09 7.85 3.88
CA SER A 62 1.51 8.14 3.67
C SER A 62 2.00 9.35 4.46
N LEU A 63 1.14 10.34 4.66
CA LEU A 63 1.46 11.55 5.41
C LEU A 63 1.33 11.38 6.93
N THR A 64 0.41 10.53 7.40
CA THR A 64 0.10 10.42 8.84
C THR A 64 0.82 9.29 9.55
N LEU A 65 1.30 8.25 8.87
CA LEU A 65 1.88 7.07 9.50
C LEU A 65 3.42 7.04 9.51
N ASP A 66 4.09 8.09 9.05
CA ASP A 66 5.55 8.23 9.23
C ASP A 66 5.85 8.71 10.65
N ALA A 67 6.19 7.77 11.54
CA ALA A 67 6.50 8.03 12.94
C ALA A 67 7.73 8.94 13.16
N ARG A 68 8.52 9.20 12.12
CA ARG A 68 9.66 10.15 12.20
C ARG A 68 9.21 11.61 12.05
N LYS A 69 8.01 11.82 11.48
CA LYS A 69 7.46 13.17 11.20
C LYS A 69 6.23 13.51 12.03
N ILE A 70 5.59 12.51 12.62
CA ILE A 70 4.32 12.65 13.35
C ILE A 70 4.45 11.96 14.72
N ASP A 71 4.34 12.71 15.81
CA ASP A 71 4.50 12.19 17.18
C ASP A 71 3.36 11.24 17.59
N PHE A 72 2.14 11.50 17.11
CA PHE A 72 0.94 10.72 17.41
C PHE A 72 0.27 10.18 16.15
N PRO A 73 0.92 9.28 15.37
CA PRO A 73 0.47 8.89 14.04
C PRO A 73 -0.98 8.40 13.99
N SER A 74 -1.38 7.56 14.94
CA SER A 74 -2.74 6.98 14.97
C SER A 74 -3.82 8.00 15.31
N ALA A 75 -3.55 8.93 16.22
CA ALA A 75 -4.49 9.98 16.61
C ALA A 75 -4.63 11.02 15.49
N THR A 76 -3.51 11.50 14.97
CA THR A 76 -3.46 12.42 13.81
C THR A 76 -4.17 11.83 12.60
N HIS A 77 -3.90 10.56 12.27
CA HIS A 77 -4.59 9.86 11.18
C HIS A 77 -6.11 9.81 11.37
N ALA A 78 -6.57 9.53 12.59
CA ALA A 78 -8.00 9.49 12.89
C ALA A 78 -8.66 10.86 12.71
N ILE A 79 -8.05 11.94 13.22
CA ILE A 79 -8.58 13.30 13.07
C ILE A 79 -8.68 13.66 11.58
N VAL A 80 -7.62 13.46 10.79
CA VAL A 80 -7.62 13.77 9.35
C VAL A 80 -8.71 12.97 8.62
N CYS A 81 -8.79 11.66 8.84
CA CYS A 81 -9.80 10.82 8.16
C CYS A 81 -11.22 11.25 8.48
N GLU A 82 -11.52 11.55 9.75
CA GLU A 82 -12.87 11.94 10.15
C GLU A 82 -13.21 13.36 9.66
N THR A 83 -12.25 14.29 9.65
CA THR A 83 -12.43 15.64 9.09
C THR A 83 -12.75 15.57 7.59
N VAL A 84 -11.99 14.76 6.84
CA VAL A 84 -12.19 14.60 5.38
C VAL A 84 -13.57 14.05 5.05
N LYS A 85 -14.10 13.12 5.85
CA LYS A 85 -15.45 12.55 5.62
C LYS A 85 -16.55 13.60 5.61
N VAL A 86 -16.39 14.68 6.35
CA VAL A 86 -17.40 15.74 6.53
C VAL A 86 -16.94 17.08 5.96
N LEU A 87 -15.81 17.12 5.27
CA LEU A 87 -15.20 18.32 4.71
C LEU A 87 -16.18 19.17 3.88
N PRO A 88 -17.02 18.57 2.99
CA PRO A 88 -17.99 19.34 2.23
C PRO A 88 -18.98 20.12 3.13
N LEU A 89 -19.43 19.51 4.21
CA LEU A 89 -20.32 20.17 5.18
C LEU A 89 -19.60 21.30 5.93
N LEU A 90 -18.33 21.09 6.33
CA LEU A 90 -17.53 22.10 7.02
C LEU A 90 -17.31 23.35 6.15
N LYS A 91 -17.05 23.15 4.85
CA LYS A 91 -16.93 24.23 3.86
C LYS A 91 -18.21 25.07 3.81
N VAL A 92 -19.36 24.42 3.70
CA VAL A 92 -20.67 25.08 3.70
C VAL A 92 -20.94 25.85 4.98
N LEU A 93 -20.59 25.29 6.15
CA LEU A 93 -20.77 25.99 7.43
C LEU A 93 -19.94 27.26 7.56
N ILE A 94 -18.69 27.29 7.04
CA ILE A 94 -17.86 28.48 7.00
C ILE A 94 -18.54 29.59 6.18
N ASN A 95 -19.13 29.23 5.04
CA ASN A 95 -19.85 30.16 4.19
C ASN A 95 -21.13 30.68 4.90
N ASP A 96 -21.90 29.79 5.51
CA ASP A 96 -23.16 30.12 6.18
C ASP A 96 -23.00 31.13 7.34
N VAL A 97 -21.88 31.05 8.08
CA VAL A 97 -21.58 31.95 9.21
C VAL A 97 -20.69 33.13 8.78
N LYS A 98 -20.50 33.35 7.47
CA LYS A 98 -19.72 34.43 6.90
C LYS A 98 -18.28 34.53 7.46
N MET A 99 -17.63 33.37 7.64
CA MET A 99 -16.24 33.29 8.08
C MET A 99 -15.25 33.29 6.93
N THR A 100 -15.70 33.43 5.70
CA THR A 100 -14.85 33.42 4.49
C THR A 100 -13.79 34.52 4.50
N GLU A 101 -14.06 35.67 5.11
CA GLU A 101 -13.09 36.73 5.29
C GLU A 101 -11.98 36.40 6.30
N ASN A 102 -12.25 35.47 7.20
CA ASN A 102 -11.33 35.05 8.24
C ASN A 102 -10.52 33.78 7.84
N VAL A 103 -11.01 33.00 6.87
CA VAL A 103 -10.38 31.76 6.44
C VAL A 103 -9.62 31.98 5.14
N VAL A 104 -8.32 31.74 5.13
CA VAL A 104 -7.43 31.86 3.98
C VAL A 104 -6.98 30.50 3.50
N GLY A 105 -6.70 30.37 2.21
CA GLY A 105 -6.16 29.14 1.64
C GLY A 105 -4.79 28.79 2.22
N ASP A 106 -4.46 27.52 2.23
CA ASP A 106 -3.12 27.06 2.56
C ASP A 106 -2.18 27.30 1.38
N ASP A 107 -0.93 27.73 1.62
CA ASP A 107 0.11 28.01 0.64
C ASP A 107 1.25 27.00 0.70
N GLU A 108 2.04 26.87 -0.40
CA GLU A 108 3.17 25.94 -0.46
C GLU A 108 4.24 26.21 0.59
N ASN A 109 4.49 27.48 0.93
CA ASN A 109 5.49 27.89 1.91
C ASN A 109 5.14 27.44 3.34
N ASP A 110 3.89 27.07 3.61
CA ASP A 110 3.42 26.60 4.91
C ASP A 110 3.74 25.13 5.19
N VAL A 111 4.30 24.43 4.18
CA VAL A 111 4.40 22.97 4.18
C VAL A 111 5.73 22.47 4.74
N ASP A 112 6.79 23.30 4.69
CA ASP A 112 8.16 22.89 5.02
C ASP A 112 8.69 23.46 6.34
N ASP A 113 7.88 24.26 7.06
CA ASP A 113 8.25 24.75 8.39
C ASP A 113 8.10 23.63 9.43
N ASP A 114 9.14 22.79 9.51
CA ASP A 114 9.32 21.77 10.57
C ASP A 114 9.82 22.43 11.89
N GLY A 115 9.89 23.77 11.95
CA GLY A 115 10.25 24.53 13.14
C GLY A 115 9.18 24.42 14.22
N ASP A 116 9.58 24.02 15.42
CA ASP A 116 8.81 24.29 16.63
C ASP A 116 8.47 25.78 16.64
N GLU A 117 7.17 26.11 16.71
CA GLU A 117 6.75 27.47 17.00
C GLU A 117 7.46 27.91 18.28
N LYS A 118 8.60 28.56 18.13
CA LYS A 118 9.08 29.47 19.17
C LYS A 118 8.07 30.59 19.17
N GLU A 119 7.21 30.63 20.16
CA GLU A 119 6.54 31.84 20.58
C GLU A 119 7.64 32.85 20.89
N GLU A 120 8.02 33.67 19.90
CA GLU A 120 8.72 34.91 20.17
C GLU A 120 7.67 35.81 20.83
N GLU A 121 7.58 35.69 22.15
CA GLU A 121 7.08 36.74 23.01
C GLU A 121 8.15 37.83 22.97
N GLU A 122 8.05 38.76 22.01
CA GLU A 122 8.63 40.08 22.17
C GLU A 122 7.82 40.76 23.29
N GLU A 123 8.26 40.58 24.53
CA GLU A 123 7.95 41.48 25.62
C GLU A 123 8.73 42.76 25.38
N GLU A 124 8.16 43.68 24.58
CA GLU A 124 8.52 45.07 24.68
C GLU A 124 7.93 45.58 26.02
N GLU A 125 8.80 45.68 27.04
CA GLU A 125 8.55 46.50 28.24
C GLU A 125 8.48 47.95 27.81
N GLU A 126 7.30 48.42 27.36
CA GLU A 126 7.00 49.84 27.24
C GLU A 126 6.69 50.37 28.66
N GLU A 127 7.59 51.26 29.18
CA GLU A 127 7.30 52.10 30.33
C GLU A 127 6.01 52.91 30.06
N GLU A 128 4.96 52.67 30.85
CA GLU A 128 3.66 53.34 30.71
C GLU A 128 3.75 54.77 31.21
N ASP A 129 3.75 55.75 30.24
CA ASP A 129 3.48 57.15 30.51
C ASP A 129 1.97 57.36 30.76
N GLU A 130 1.59 57.91 31.91
CA GLU A 130 0.20 58.11 32.37
C GLU A 130 -0.68 59.01 31.44
N ASP A 131 -0.12 59.62 30.39
CA ASP A 131 -0.89 60.52 29.48
C ASP A 131 -1.41 59.83 28.20
N ASP A 132 -1.13 58.55 27.95
CA ASP A 132 -1.47 57.84 26.71
C ASP A 132 -2.87 57.22 26.69
N TRP A 133 -3.57 57.13 27.84
CA TRP A 133 -4.92 56.54 27.86
C TRP A 133 -5.97 57.35 27.07
N ARG A 134 -5.80 58.67 26.92
CA ARG A 134 -6.69 59.54 26.14
C ARG A 134 -6.44 59.50 24.62
N ARG A 135 -5.32 58.97 24.15
CA ARG A 135 -5.02 58.78 22.72
C ARG A 135 -5.54 57.44 22.17
N ARG A 136 -5.80 56.47 23.00
CA ARG A 136 -6.24 55.12 22.60
C ARG A 136 -7.72 55.01 22.22
N GLU A 137 -8.53 56.08 22.29
CA GLU A 137 -9.94 56.07 21.84
C GLU A 137 -10.15 56.15 20.32
N ARG A 138 -9.10 56.28 19.50
CA ARG A 138 -9.20 55.98 18.07
C ARG A 138 -8.68 54.58 17.80
N LYS A 139 -9.39 53.57 18.30
CA LYS A 139 -9.08 52.18 18.02
C LYS A 139 -9.13 51.93 16.52
N GLU A 140 -7.98 51.61 15.95
CA GLU A 140 -7.94 50.86 14.70
C GLU A 140 -8.91 49.68 14.84
N PRO A 141 -9.73 49.37 13.80
CA PRO A 141 -10.61 48.21 13.86
C PRO A 141 -9.75 46.98 14.18
N PRO A 142 -10.16 46.11 15.12
CA PRO A 142 -9.35 44.99 15.56
C PRO A 142 -8.87 44.21 14.34
N LYS A 143 -7.56 43.95 14.23
CA LYS A 143 -6.95 43.23 13.11
C LYS A 143 -7.74 41.95 12.89
N THR A 144 -8.30 41.75 11.70
CA THR A 144 -9.15 40.61 11.37
C THR A 144 -8.31 39.35 11.52
N VAL A 145 -8.66 38.45 12.46
CA VAL A 145 -7.97 37.20 12.68
C VAL A 145 -8.04 36.38 11.41
N LYS A 146 -6.91 36.05 10.82
CA LYS A 146 -6.80 35.13 9.67
C LYS A 146 -6.49 33.72 10.17
N ILE A 147 -7.15 32.71 9.61
CA ILE A 147 -7.00 31.30 9.95
C ILE A 147 -6.77 30.52 8.67
N LYS A 148 -5.79 29.62 8.65
CA LYS A 148 -5.59 28.68 7.54
C LYS A 148 -6.80 27.75 7.41
N GLU A 149 -7.17 27.42 6.20
CA GLU A 149 -8.35 26.61 5.88
C GLU A 149 -8.29 25.22 6.55
N SER A 150 -7.12 24.57 6.49
CA SER A 150 -6.88 23.29 7.13
C SER A 150 -7.06 23.31 8.65
N VAL A 151 -6.62 24.40 9.30
CA VAL A 151 -6.82 24.63 10.74
C VAL A 151 -8.30 24.82 11.05
N ALA A 152 -9.00 25.65 10.26
CA ALA A 152 -10.43 25.87 10.44
C ALA A 152 -11.22 24.57 10.34
N TYR A 153 -10.98 23.71 9.36
CA TYR A 153 -11.67 22.44 9.20
C TYR A 153 -11.43 21.47 10.36
N VAL A 154 -10.20 21.35 10.83
CA VAL A 154 -9.88 20.49 11.98
C VAL A 154 -10.56 20.97 13.26
N LEU A 155 -10.52 22.28 13.53
CA LEU A 155 -11.18 22.86 14.71
C LEU A 155 -12.69 22.74 14.65
N LEU A 156 -13.31 22.98 13.49
CA LEU A 156 -14.76 22.81 13.29
C LEU A 156 -15.20 21.36 13.49
N TYR A 157 -14.44 20.39 12.93
CA TYR A 157 -14.72 18.98 13.16
C TYR A 157 -14.66 18.64 14.65
N GLU A 158 -13.61 19.05 15.35
CA GLU A 158 -13.44 18.77 16.78
C GLU A 158 -14.55 19.40 17.63
N LEU A 159 -14.93 20.65 17.33
CA LEU A 159 -15.96 21.36 18.08
C LEU A 159 -17.37 20.81 17.88
N LEU A 160 -17.72 20.47 16.64
CA LEU A 160 -19.11 20.18 16.28
C LEU A 160 -19.40 18.67 16.23
N LEU A 161 -18.43 17.86 15.81
CA LEU A 161 -18.68 16.48 15.37
C LEU A 161 -17.87 15.44 16.12
N SER A 162 -16.73 15.79 16.74
CA SER A 162 -15.94 14.82 17.50
C SER A 162 -16.69 14.33 18.74
N PRO A 163 -16.39 13.13 19.25
CA PRO A 163 -17.03 12.60 20.46
C PRO A 163 -16.90 13.52 21.67
N GLY A 164 -15.82 14.29 21.79
CA GLY A 164 -15.58 15.24 22.87
C GLY A 164 -16.30 16.58 22.69
N LYS A 165 -16.62 16.96 21.45
CA LYS A 165 -17.30 18.22 21.07
C LYS A 165 -16.76 19.46 21.80
N SER A 166 -15.45 19.53 22.01
CA SER A 166 -14.81 20.62 22.73
C SER A 166 -13.39 20.86 22.26
N ILE A 167 -13.05 22.11 22.05
CA ILE A 167 -11.68 22.58 21.82
C ILE A 167 -11.15 23.35 23.03
N LYS A 168 -11.93 23.50 24.09
CA LYS A 168 -11.51 24.08 25.37
C LYS A 168 -10.78 23.06 26.24
N PRO A 169 -9.84 23.49 27.08
CA PRO A 169 -9.28 22.63 28.11
C PRO A 169 -10.40 22.14 29.05
N PRO A 170 -10.30 20.93 29.63
CA PRO A 170 -11.26 20.47 30.63
C PRO A 170 -11.25 21.44 31.81
N ASN A 171 -12.44 21.78 32.33
CA ASN A 171 -12.55 22.50 33.60
C ASN A 171 -12.03 21.58 34.71
N THR A 172 -10.87 21.84 35.24
CA THR A 172 -10.36 21.19 36.44
C THR A 172 -10.94 21.88 37.65
N GLU A 173 -12.12 21.42 38.11
CA GLU A 173 -12.53 21.65 39.48
C GLU A 173 -11.72 20.73 40.39
N GLY A 174 -10.69 21.27 41.07
CA GLY A 174 -9.98 20.62 42.16
C GLY A 174 -8.56 20.12 41.83
N ASP A 175 -7.60 21.02 41.77
CA ASP A 175 -6.30 20.92 42.46
C ASP A 175 -5.52 22.23 42.24
N GLU A 176 -5.16 22.90 43.31
CA GLU A 176 -4.48 24.22 43.24
C GLU A 176 -3.05 24.14 42.66
N ARG A 177 -2.51 22.94 42.50
CA ARG A 177 -1.18 22.72 41.95
C ARG A 177 -1.11 22.60 40.40
N GLU A 178 -2.28 22.46 39.71
CA GLU A 178 -2.36 22.45 38.24
C GLU A 178 -2.77 23.80 37.65
N ARG A 179 -2.94 24.86 38.48
CA ARG A 179 -3.32 26.20 38.04
C ARG A 179 -2.22 26.99 37.33
N GLU A 180 -0.99 26.48 37.28
CA GLU A 180 0.16 27.22 36.70
C GLU A 180 0.38 26.99 35.20
N SER A 181 -0.39 26.16 34.51
CA SER A 181 -0.38 26.13 33.04
C SER A 181 -1.77 26.50 32.50
N THR A 182 -2.13 27.76 32.56
CA THR A 182 -3.26 28.31 31.80
C THR A 182 -2.91 28.16 30.32
N VAL A 183 -3.31 27.02 29.71
CA VAL A 183 -3.15 26.83 28.28
C VAL A 183 -3.95 27.89 27.55
N MET A 184 -3.29 28.96 27.12
CA MET A 184 -3.91 30.06 26.38
C MET A 184 -4.49 29.54 25.09
N LEU A 185 -5.74 29.91 24.76
CA LEU A 185 -6.36 29.56 23.49
C LEU A 185 -5.72 30.39 22.37
N THR A 186 -5.38 29.75 21.25
CA THR A 186 -4.91 30.45 20.06
C THR A 186 -5.97 31.41 19.50
N PRO A 187 -5.59 32.42 18.73
CA PRO A 187 -6.55 33.30 18.06
C PRO A 187 -7.57 32.52 17.20
N ALA A 188 -7.13 31.45 16.52
CA ALA A 188 -8.00 30.56 15.75
C ALA A 188 -9.02 29.84 16.63
N GLU A 189 -8.59 29.27 17.75
CA GLU A 189 -9.48 28.61 18.71
C GLU A 189 -10.50 29.60 19.31
N LYS A 190 -10.06 30.80 19.69
CA LYS A 190 -10.94 31.87 20.21
C LYS A 190 -12.03 32.24 19.18
N LEU A 191 -11.65 32.45 17.91
CA LEU A 191 -12.59 32.80 16.85
C LEU A 191 -13.62 31.69 16.60
N ILE A 192 -13.20 30.44 16.48
CA ILE A 192 -14.12 29.29 16.29
C ILE A 192 -15.05 29.13 17.49
N ILE A 193 -14.55 29.30 18.71
CA ILE A 193 -15.37 29.23 19.93
C ILE A 193 -16.41 30.35 19.96
N SER A 194 -16.07 31.57 19.59
CA SER A 194 -17.02 32.71 19.58
C SER A 194 -18.19 32.46 18.62
N LYS A 195 -17.98 31.72 17.53
CA LYS A 195 -18.98 31.37 16.52
C LYS A 195 -19.76 30.07 16.82
N THR A 196 -19.51 29.41 17.98
CA THR A 196 -20.09 28.08 18.30
C THR A 196 -21.62 28.04 18.21
N GLY A 197 -22.33 29.06 18.72
CA GLY A 197 -23.78 29.11 18.68
C GLY A 197 -24.34 29.19 17.27
N GLU A 198 -23.76 30.06 16.47
CA GLU A 198 -24.13 30.26 15.07
C GLU A 198 -23.85 29.01 14.24
N LEU A 199 -22.64 28.43 14.38
CA LEU A 199 -22.23 27.19 13.71
C LEU A 199 -23.14 26.01 14.03
N LYS A 200 -23.52 25.81 15.30
CA LYS A 200 -24.45 24.76 15.71
C LYS A 200 -25.84 24.97 15.11
N ASN A 201 -26.34 26.20 15.11
CA ASN A 201 -27.64 26.52 14.55
C ASN A 201 -27.67 26.25 13.03
N GLN A 202 -26.63 26.65 12.30
CA GLN A 202 -26.54 26.37 10.86
C GLN A 202 -26.38 24.86 10.58
N LEU A 203 -25.57 24.15 11.36
CA LEU A 203 -25.47 22.69 11.26
C LEU A 203 -26.85 22.02 11.40
N TYR A 204 -27.63 22.35 12.45
CA TYR A 204 -28.96 21.80 12.64
C TYR A 204 -29.92 22.16 11.51
N ARG A 205 -29.88 23.41 11.01
CA ARG A 205 -30.69 23.83 9.86
C ARG A 205 -30.38 23.02 8.61
N ARG A 206 -29.09 22.83 8.30
CA ARG A 206 -28.64 22.04 7.14
C ARG A 206 -29.02 20.58 7.25
N LEU A 207 -28.82 19.97 8.42
CA LEU A 207 -29.22 18.57 8.65
C LEU A 207 -30.72 18.40 8.50
N ARG A 208 -31.53 19.31 9.10
CA ARG A 208 -32.99 19.26 9.00
C ARG A 208 -33.49 19.45 7.56
N LYS A 209 -32.95 20.44 6.83
CA LYS A 209 -33.31 20.66 5.42
C LYS A 209 -33.03 19.43 4.56
N ALA A 210 -31.92 18.71 4.83
CA ALA A 210 -31.52 17.51 4.13
C ALA A 210 -32.22 16.23 4.64
N ASN A 211 -33.06 16.32 5.66
CA ASN A 211 -33.63 15.17 6.37
C ASN A 211 -32.56 14.14 6.83
N ALA A 212 -31.38 14.62 7.22
CA ALA A 212 -30.25 13.81 7.65
C ALA A 212 -30.14 13.84 9.19
N GLN A 213 -29.87 12.69 9.81
CA GLN A 213 -29.71 12.58 11.26
C GLN A 213 -28.28 12.92 11.70
N THR A 214 -27.29 12.70 10.82
CA THR A 214 -25.87 12.92 11.10
C THR A 214 -25.20 13.74 10.01
N ALA A 215 -24.06 14.35 10.36
CA ALA A 215 -23.20 15.05 9.40
C ALA A 215 -22.70 14.13 8.28
N LEU A 216 -22.38 12.88 8.60
CA LEU A 216 -21.95 11.90 7.62
C LEU A 216 -23.07 11.57 6.65
N GLU A 217 -24.29 11.30 7.16
CA GLU A 217 -25.46 11.05 6.33
C GLU A 217 -25.80 12.24 5.41
N PHE A 218 -25.63 13.47 5.91
CA PHE A 218 -25.80 14.68 5.10
C PHE A 218 -24.85 14.70 3.88
N VAL A 219 -23.58 14.34 4.10
CA VAL A 219 -22.59 14.26 3.01
C VAL A 219 -22.92 13.10 2.08
N GLU A 220 -23.16 11.90 2.61
CA GLU A 220 -23.44 10.68 1.84
C GLU A 220 -24.62 10.82 0.88
N ARG A 221 -25.69 11.49 1.31
CA ARG A 221 -26.88 11.72 0.48
C ARG A 221 -26.61 12.60 -0.76
N ARG A 222 -25.57 13.44 -0.68
CA ARG A 222 -25.15 14.35 -1.76
C ARG A 222 -24.05 13.78 -2.64
N LEU A 223 -23.42 12.68 -2.23
CA LEU A 223 -22.38 12.05 -3.02
C LEU A 223 -22.96 11.42 -4.29
N PRO A 224 -22.30 11.55 -5.45
CA PRO A 224 -22.59 10.76 -6.63
C PRO A 224 -22.61 9.26 -6.29
N GLU A 225 -23.46 8.48 -6.98
CA GLU A 225 -23.61 7.06 -6.68
C GLU A 225 -22.30 6.29 -6.67
N LYS A 226 -21.39 6.60 -7.61
CA LYS A 226 -20.03 6.02 -7.66
C LYS A 226 -19.24 6.29 -6.37
N VAL A 227 -19.22 7.54 -5.90
CA VAL A 227 -18.48 7.92 -4.69
C VAL A 227 -19.15 7.34 -3.46
N ARG A 228 -20.48 7.35 -3.40
CA ARG A 228 -21.28 6.75 -2.32
C ARG A 228 -20.99 5.27 -2.17
N LYS A 229 -20.91 4.52 -3.26
CA LYS A 229 -20.50 3.10 -3.24
C LYS A 229 -19.10 2.93 -2.65
N ILE A 230 -18.14 3.78 -3.02
CA ILE A 230 -16.78 3.74 -2.45
C ILE A 230 -16.76 4.03 -0.95
N VAL A 231 -17.63 4.92 -0.46
CA VAL A 231 -17.68 5.35 0.95
C VAL A 231 -18.41 4.35 1.83
N ASN A 232 -19.51 3.78 1.33
CA ASN A 232 -20.45 2.94 2.11
C ASN A 232 -20.24 1.44 1.92
N ASP A 233 -19.25 1.02 1.10
CA ASP A 233 -19.00 -0.40 0.91
C ASP A 233 -18.72 -1.12 2.23
N ASP A 234 -19.36 -2.28 2.38
CA ASP A 234 -19.06 -3.26 3.41
C ASP A 234 -17.55 -3.51 3.49
N PRO A 235 -16.99 -3.63 4.69
CA PRO A 235 -15.58 -3.93 4.80
C PRO A 235 -15.26 -5.25 4.10
N MET A 236 -14.38 -5.20 3.08
CA MET A 236 -13.88 -6.40 2.41
C MET A 236 -13.20 -7.33 3.41
N SER A 237 -13.25 -8.62 3.14
CA SER A 237 -12.46 -9.61 3.85
C SER A 237 -10.98 -9.22 3.88
N ARG A 238 -10.32 -9.45 5.01
CA ARG A 238 -8.88 -9.20 5.10
C ARG A 238 -8.12 -10.45 4.66
N PHE A 239 -7.24 -10.28 3.69
CA PHE A 239 -6.48 -11.38 3.13
C PHE A 239 -5.02 -11.32 3.55
N ALA A 240 -4.41 -12.47 3.78
CA ALA A 240 -3.01 -12.60 4.11
C ALA A 240 -2.41 -13.86 3.47
N ARG A 241 -1.11 -13.86 3.28
CA ARG A 241 -0.36 -15.08 2.94
C ARG A 241 0.64 -15.43 4.04
N VAL A 242 0.81 -16.70 4.28
CA VAL A 242 1.84 -17.20 5.18
C VAL A 242 3.20 -17.11 4.50
N ASN A 243 4.19 -16.63 5.22
CA ASN A 243 5.54 -16.48 4.69
C ASN A 243 6.34 -17.79 4.85
N GLY A 244 6.39 -18.62 3.82
CA GLY A 244 7.14 -19.87 3.82
C GLY A 244 8.65 -19.75 4.09
N MET A 245 9.23 -18.55 3.91
CA MET A 245 10.62 -18.27 4.27
C MET A 245 10.86 -18.26 5.78
N LYS A 246 9.82 -17.99 6.58
CA LYS A 246 9.90 -17.85 8.05
C LYS A 246 9.07 -18.87 8.81
N VAL A 247 7.97 -19.34 8.24
CA VAL A 247 7.01 -20.25 8.88
C VAL A 247 7.17 -21.64 8.29
N ARG A 248 7.48 -22.63 9.14
CA ARG A 248 7.56 -24.05 8.76
C ARG A 248 6.28 -24.81 9.11
N ASP A 249 5.65 -24.41 10.22
CA ASP A 249 4.42 -25.01 10.71
C ASP A 249 3.25 -24.03 10.56
N VAL A 250 2.49 -24.21 9.50
CA VAL A 250 1.32 -23.37 9.18
C VAL A 250 0.17 -23.64 10.16
N ASP A 251 0.07 -24.87 10.69
CA ASP A 251 -1.00 -25.25 11.60
C ASP A 251 -0.79 -24.64 12.98
N ALA A 252 0.45 -24.56 13.45
CA ALA A 252 0.79 -23.83 14.67
C ALA A 252 0.44 -22.33 14.55
N LEU A 253 0.74 -21.68 13.41
CA LEU A 253 0.35 -20.29 13.15
C LEU A 253 -1.18 -20.14 13.13
N ALA A 254 -1.88 -21.04 12.45
CA ALA A 254 -3.34 -21.03 12.39
C ALA A 254 -3.99 -21.24 13.78
N LYS A 255 -3.40 -22.09 14.62
CA LYS A 255 -3.82 -22.31 16.01
C LYS A 255 -3.69 -21.03 16.84
N GLU A 256 -2.53 -20.35 16.77
CA GLU A 256 -2.34 -19.07 17.47
C GLU A 256 -3.36 -18.01 17.03
N LEU A 257 -3.68 -17.90 15.74
CA LEU A 257 -4.71 -16.99 15.23
C LEU A 257 -6.08 -17.29 15.86
N ARG A 258 -6.49 -18.56 15.95
CA ARG A 258 -7.76 -18.97 16.58
C ARG A 258 -7.78 -18.67 18.09
N GLU A 259 -6.70 -18.96 18.80
CA GLU A 259 -6.55 -18.67 20.23
C GLU A 259 -6.62 -17.16 20.52
N ARG A 260 -6.19 -16.34 19.57
CA ARG A 260 -6.35 -14.87 19.60
C ARG A 260 -7.77 -14.40 19.24
N GLY A 261 -8.67 -15.33 18.87
CA GLY A 261 -10.07 -15.03 18.55
C GLY A 261 -10.29 -14.48 17.15
N PHE A 262 -9.46 -14.86 16.18
CA PHE A 262 -9.70 -14.57 14.76
C PHE A 262 -10.48 -15.71 14.11
N THR A 263 -11.51 -15.33 13.35
CA THR A 263 -12.24 -16.23 12.45
C THR A 263 -11.64 -16.07 11.04
N PHE A 264 -11.28 -17.16 10.41
CA PHE A 264 -10.68 -17.16 9.09
C PHE A 264 -10.85 -18.51 8.40
N GLU A 265 -10.72 -18.50 7.09
CA GLU A 265 -10.63 -19.69 6.24
C GLU A 265 -9.21 -19.80 5.68
N LYS A 266 -8.69 -21.03 5.59
CA LYS A 266 -7.49 -21.31 4.80
C LYS A 266 -7.94 -21.45 3.36
N GLU A 267 -7.42 -20.61 2.49
CA GLU A 267 -7.56 -20.81 1.04
C GLU A 267 -6.32 -21.58 0.57
N ASP A 268 -6.51 -22.83 0.20
CA ASP A 268 -5.46 -23.64 -0.40
C ASP A 268 -5.04 -23.07 -1.76
N ALA A 269 -3.90 -23.51 -2.25
CA ALA A 269 -3.09 -23.01 -3.38
C ALA A 269 -3.82 -22.41 -4.61
N HIS A 270 -5.13 -22.51 -4.69
CA HIS A 270 -5.94 -22.00 -5.80
C HIS A 270 -6.72 -20.75 -5.37
N LEU A 271 -6.26 -19.57 -5.82
CA LEU A 271 -6.95 -18.30 -5.58
C LEU A 271 -8.39 -18.24 -6.12
N GLY A 272 -8.87 -19.34 -6.72
CA GLY A 272 -10.20 -19.45 -7.34
C GLY A 272 -11.16 -20.46 -6.69
N GLY A 273 -10.86 -21.01 -5.51
CA GLY A 273 -11.76 -21.91 -4.76
C GLY A 273 -11.86 -23.33 -5.35
N GLY A 274 -11.45 -24.33 -4.60
CA GLY A 274 -11.60 -25.76 -4.92
C GLY A 274 -10.44 -26.57 -4.37
N GLY A 275 -10.68 -27.27 -3.25
CA GLY A 275 -9.69 -28.05 -2.54
C GLY A 275 -9.06 -29.14 -3.41
N GLY A 276 -7.77 -29.18 -3.39
CA GLY A 276 -6.92 -30.26 -3.80
C GLY A 276 -5.72 -30.28 -2.87
N GLU A 277 -5.50 -31.37 -2.17
CA GLU A 277 -4.40 -31.54 -1.25
C GLU A 277 -3.05 -31.45 -1.99
N ASN A 278 -2.17 -30.55 -1.50
CA ASN A 278 -0.71 -30.62 -1.61
C ASN A 278 -0.05 -30.55 -2.99
N GLU A 279 -0.28 -29.48 -3.77
CA GLU A 279 0.72 -29.11 -4.79
C GLU A 279 1.25 -27.70 -4.53
N GLY A 280 2.38 -27.63 -3.79
CA GLY A 280 3.40 -26.57 -3.84
C GLY A 280 2.95 -25.12 -3.87
N GLY A 281 1.98 -24.69 -3.03
CA GLY A 281 1.48 -23.33 -3.02
C GLY A 281 1.77 -22.57 -1.72
N CYS A 282 1.81 -21.23 -1.78
CA CYS A 282 1.70 -20.42 -0.58
C CYS A 282 0.37 -20.68 0.10
N CYS A 283 0.36 -20.83 1.43
CA CYS A 283 -0.88 -20.87 2.19
C CYS A 283 -1.45 -19.46 2.29
N TYR A 284 -2.71 -19.30 1.94
CA TYR A 284 -3.47 -18.04 2.05
C TYR A 284 -4.49 -18.13 3.17
N ILE A 285 -4.79 -17.00 3.79
CA ILE A 285 -5.75 -16.89 4.88
C ILE A 285 -6.70 -15.75 4.56
N SER A 286 -8.00 -16.06 4.51
CA SER A 286 -9.08 -15.10 4.36
C SER A 286 -9.75 -14.87 5.71
N PHE A 287 -9.60 -13.67 6.28
CA PHE A 287 -10.23 -13.30 7.55
C PHE A 287 -11.65 -12.80 7.30
N ALA A 288 -12.55 -13.08 8.24
CA ALA A 288 -13.91 -12.59 8.21
C ALA A 288 -13.98 -11.06 8.11
N LYS A 289 -15.03 -10.52 7.49
CA LYS A 289 -15.23 -9.08 7.24
C LYS A 289 -15.19 -8.23 8.51
N ASP A 290 -15.71 -8.74 9.62
CA ASP A 290 -15.77 -8.12 10.94
C ASP A 290 -14.46 -8.24 11.74
N CYS A 291 -13.41 -8.79 11.15
CA CYS A 291 -12.13 -9.00 11.82
C CYS A 291 -11.53 -7.66 12.33
N ASP A 292 -11.05 -7.66 13.58
CA ASP A 292 -10.36 -6.49 14.17
C ASP A 292 -9.02 -6.28 13.46
N ARG A 293 -9.03 -5.42 12.43
CA ARG A 293 -7.87 -5.09 11.58
C ARG A 293 -6.71 -4.46 12.37
N LYS A 294 -7.02 -3.70 13.46
CA LYS A 294 -5.98 -3.09 14.31
C LYS A 294 -5.29 -4.16 15.15
N LYS A 295 -6.07 -5.06 15.73
CA LYS A 295 -5.54 -6.20 16.49
C LYS A 295 -4.67 -7.08 15.60
N LEU A 296 -5.15 -7.42 14.38
CA LEU A 296 -4.43 -8.25 13.42
C LEU A 296 -3.10 -7.61 13.02
N SER A 297 -3.09 -6.35 12.56
CA SER A 297 -1.86 -5.66 12.16
C SER A 297 -0.88 -5.41 13.32
N GLY A 298 -1.39 -5.39 14.55
CA GLY A 298 -0.59 -5.27 15.78
C GLY A 298 0.09 -6.55 16.25
N MET A 299 -0.25 -7.72 15.67
CA MET A 299 0.31 -9.01 16.09
C MET A 299 1.80 -9.12 15.78
N LYS A 300 2.53 -9.86 16.64
CA LYS A 300 3.97 -10.11 16.45
C LYS A 300 4.24 -10.80 15.12
N MET A 301 3.46 -11.81 14.75
CA MET A 301 3.62 -12.57 13.49
C MET A 301 3.51 -11.68 12.25
N VAL A 302 2.68 -10.62 12.27
CA VAL A 302 2.60 -9.65 11.19
C VAL A 302 3.82 -8.72 11.20
N LYS A 303 4.19 -8.20 12.37
CA LYS A 303 5.36 -7.31 12.51
C LYS A 303 6.68 -8.00 12.17
N ASN A 304 6.80 -9.28 12.48
CA ASN A 304 7.97 -10.10 12.17
C ASN A 304 7.97 -10.62 10.73
N GLY A 305 6.90 -10.38 9.96
CA GLY A 305 6.78 -10.84 8.58
C GLY A 305 6.59 -12.36 8.43
N GLU A 306 6.02 -13.03 9.41
CA GLU A 306 5.59 -14.44 9.37
C GLU A 306 4.23 -14.55 8.67
N LEU A 307 3.33 -13.62 8.94
CA LEU A 307 2.05 -13.44 8.26
C LEU A 307 2.05 -12.11 7.51
N ILE A 308 1.90 -12.16 6.19
CA ILE A 308 1.99 -11.00 5.30
C ILE A 308 0.59 -10.56 4.88
N LEU A 309 0.16 -9.39 5.34
CA LEU A 309 -1.11 -8.81 4.94
C LEU A 309 -1.01 -8.29 3.50
N GLN A 310 -1.60 -9.02 2.56
CA GLN A 310 -1.59 -8.69 1.12
C GLN A 310 -2.98 -9.00 0.57
N GLY A 311 -3.57 -8.09 -0.22
CA GLY A 311 -4.88 -8.29 -0.82
C GLY A 311 -4.92 -9.52 -1.75
N LYS A 312 -6.05 -10.20 -1.81
CA LYS A 312 -6.25 -11.41 -2.63
C LYS A 312 -5.91 -11.13 -4.10
N SER A 313 -6.47 -10.07 -4.67
CA SER A 313 -6.19 -9.64 -6.04
C SER A 313 -4.70 -9.33 -6.28
N SER A 314 -4.01 -8.76 -5.30
CA SER A 314 -2.56 -8.48 -5.37
C SER A 314 -1.69 -9.76 -5.33
N CYS A 315 -2.22 -10.90 -4.91
CA CYS A 315 -1.53 -12.20 -4.98
C CYS A 315 -1.63 -12.86 -6.37
N MET A 316 -2.66 -12.53 -7.14
CA MET A 316 -2.94 -13.17 -8.43
C MET A 316 -1.78 -13.09 -9.45
N PRO A 317 -1.09 -11.95 -9.66
CA PRO A 317 -0.06 -11.85 -10.69
C PRO A 317 1.12 -12.82 -10.50
N ALA A 318 1.63 -12.95 -9.28
CA ALA A 318 2.73 -13.87 -8.99
C ALA A 318 2.28 -15.33 -9.10
N HIS A 319 1.06 -15.61 -8.63
CA HIS A 319 0.44 -16.93 -8.77
C HIS A 319 0.27 -17.32 -10.25
N CYS A 320 -0.38 -16.46 -11.06
CA CYS A 320 -0.56 -16.68 -12.50
C CYS A 320 0.74 -16.85 -13.26
N LEU A 321 1.83 -16.22 -12.79
CA LEU A 321 3.14 -16.32 -13.43
C LEU A 321 3.81 -17.67 -13.21
N LEU A 322 3.75 -18.21 -11.98
CA LEU A 322 4.56 -19.36 -11.54
C LEU A 322 3.77 -20.64 -11.28
N VAL A 323 2.44 -20.56 -11.17
CA VAL A 323 1.58 -21.73 -10.90
C VAL A 323 0.75 -22.06 -12.15
N ASN A 324 0.72 -23.33 -12.52
CA ASN A 324 -0.10 -23.86 -13.62
C ASN A 324 -1.27 -24.64 -13.05
N GLU A 325 -2.44 -24.02 -12.94
CA GLU A 325 -3.61 -24.64 -12.32
C GLU A 325 -4.24 -25.76 -13.16
N GLU A 326 -4.09 -25.74 -14.47
CA GLU A 326 -4.69 -26.72 -15.37
C GLU A 326 -3.70 -27.77 -15.91
N GLY A 327 -2.39 -27.57 -15.70
CA GLY A 327 -1.37 -28.45 -16.28
C GLY A 327 -1.24 -28.38 -17.81
N LYS A 328 -2.17 -27.67 -18.46
CA LYS A 328 -2.32 -27.62 -19.92
C LYS A 328 -2.41 -26.18 -20.41
N CYS A 329 -1.96 -25.92 -21.62
CA CYS A 329 -2.24 -24.66 -22.31
C CYS A 329 -3.55 -24.74 -23.11
N ASP A 330 -3.98 -23.60 -23.66
CA ASP A 330 -5.04 -23.58 -24.65
C ASP A 330 -4.71 -24.54 -25.80
N GLY A 331 -5.62 -25.48 -26.07
CA GLY A 331 -5.38 -26.56 -27.05
C GLY A 331 -4.92 -27.89 -26.45
N GLY A 332 -4.82 -28.00 -25.11
CA GLY A 332 -4.62 -29.29 -24.40
C GLY A 332 -3.17 -29.78 -24.32
N ALA A 333 -2.18 -29.01 -24.83
CA ALA A 333 -0.78 -29.39 -24.74
C ALA A 333 -0.26 -29.33 -23.30
N ASP A 334 0.43 -30.38 -22.86
CA ASP A 334 1.06 -30.45 -21.52
C ASP A 334 2.23 -29.43 -21.44
N MET A 335 2.17 -28.53 -20.46
CA MET A 335 3.16 -27.50 -20.19
C MET A 335 3.94 -27.73 -18.90
N SER A 336 3.73 -28.87 -18.23
CA SER A 336 4.29 -29.14 -16.89
C SER A 336 5.82 -29.01 -16.86
N ALA A 337 6.52 -29.54 -17.86
CA ALA A 337 7.98 -29.44 -17.97
C ALA A 337 8.46 -27.98 -18.14
N ILE A 338 7.74 -27.20 -18.94
CA ILE A 338 8.05 -25.76 -19.15
C ILE A 338 7.86 -24.98 -17.86
N PHE A 339 6.75 -25.20 -17.12
CA PHE A 339 6.52 -24.58 -15.83
C PHE A 339 7.58 -24.97 -14.80
N GLU A 340 8.00 -26.23 -14.79
CA GLU A 340 9.09 -26.66 -13.91
C GLU A 340 10.39 -25.90 -14.25
N ARG A 341 10.70 -25.71 -15.53
CA ARG A 341 11.86 -24.92 -15.97
C ARG A 341 11.73 -23.45 -15.58
N ILE A 342 10.54 -22.85 -15.72
CA ILE A 342 10.25 -21.48 -15.28
C ILE A 342 10.54 -21.33 -13.78
N ARG A 343 10.05 -22.25 -12.94
CA ARG A 343 10.25 -22.23 -11.49
C ARG A 343 11.71 -22.41 -11.04
N GLN A 344 12.52 -23.08 -11.83
CA GLN A 344 13.96 -23.27 -11.56
C GLN A 344 14.82 -22.12 -12.06
N SER A 345 14.26 -21.17 -12.78
CA SER A 345 14.95 -20.07 -13.45
C SER A 345 14.79 -18.74 -12.71
N ASP A 346 15.52 -17.72 -13.16
CA ASP A 346 15.40 -16.38 -12.61
C ASP A 346 14.13 -15.68 -13.08
N VAL A 347 13.64 -14.76 -12.25
CA VAL A 347 12.43 -13.98 -12.48
C VAL A 347 12.78 -12.48 -12.42
N ILE A 348 12.17 -11.67 -13.26
CA ILE A 348 12.18 -10.22 -13.14
C ILE A 348 10.85 -9.75 -12.53
N ASP A 349 10.94 -8.85 -11.54
CA ASP A 349 9.84 -8.00 -11.08
C ASP A 349 10.13 -6.58 -11.59
N ALA A 350 9.40 -6.17 -12.62
CA ALA A 350 9.73 -4.98 -13.41
C ALA A 350 9.39 -3.64 -12.73
N CYS A 351 8.42 -3.65 -11.79
CA CYS A 351 7.96 -2.47 -11.03
C CYS A 351 7.73 -2.87 -9.57
N ALA A 352 8.79 -3.23 -8.87
CA ALA A 352 8.77 -4.11 -7.71
C ALA A 352 8.25 -3.48 -6.39
N ALA A 353 8.42 -2.15 -6.21
CA ALA A 353 8.06 -1.53 -4.93
C ALA A 353 6.53 -1.48 -4.69
N PRO A 354 6.10 -1.77 -3.44
CA PRO A 354 6.86 -1.87 -2.18
C PRO A 354 7.47 -3.23 -1.86
N GLY A 355 7.32 -4.30 -2.70
CA GLY A 355 7.97 -5.59 -2.52
C GLY A 355 7.06 -6.77 -2.17
N ASN A 356 5.75 -6.56 -2.01
CA ASN A 356 4.82 -7.64 -1.67
C ASN A 356 4.76 -8.72 -2.77
N LYS A 357 4.71 -8.31 -4.05
CA LYS A 357 4.71 -9.24 -5.18
C LYS A 357 6.08 -9.88 -5.37
N THR A 358 7.17 -9.11 -5.21
CA THR A 358 8.56 -9.60 -5.22
C THR A 358 8.77 -10.74 -4.23
N THR A 359 8.37 -10.53 -2.97
CA THR A 359 8.54 -11.55 -1.93
C THR A 359 7.56 -12.72 -2.08
N HIS A 360 6.44 -12.52 -2.76
CA HIS A 360 5.54 -13.59 -3.16
C HIS A 360 6.17 -14.49 -4.23
N LEU A 361 6.84 -13.89 -5.25
CA LEU A 361 7.61 -14.66 -6.23
C LEU A 361 8.67 -15.52 -5.55
N VAL A 362 9.43 -14.98 -4.59
CA VAL A 362 10.42 -15.76 -3.83
C VAL A 362 9.78 -16.93 -3.11
N ALA A 363 8.64 -16.73 -2.44
CA ALA A 363 7.94 -17.79 -1.73
C ALA A 363 7.47 -18.92 -2.66
N LEU A 364 6.97 -18.58 -3.85
CA LEU A 364 6.54 -19.56 -4.86
C LEU A 364 7.73 -20.31 -5.48
N LEU A 365 8.88 -19.66 -5.67
CA LEU A 365 10.11 -20.30 -6.16
C LEU A 365 10.73 -21.24 -5.11
N ASP A 366 10.57 -20.97 -3.81
CA ASP A 366 11.17 -21.75 -2.73
C ASP A 366 10.35 -22.98 -2.35
N ASN A 367 9.03 -22.93 -2.43
CA ASN A 367 8.13 -24.02 -2.04
C ASN A 367 8.33 -25.31 -2.84
N ASN A 368 8.85 -25.23 -4.05
CA ASN A 368 9.12 -26.41 -4.88
C ASN A 368 10.31 -27.25 -4.39
N ASN A 369 11.07 -26.76 -3.40
CA ASN A 369 12.19 -27.54 -2.82
C ASN A 369 11.75 -28.53 -1.73
N THR A 370 10.50 -28.43 -1.25
CA THR A 370 10.01 -29.29 -0.13
C THR A 370 9.31 -30.56 -0.59
N THR A 371 8.82 -30.63 -1.84
CA THR A 371 8.04 -31.77 -2.35
C THR A 371 8.88 -32.85 -3.00
N ASN A 372 10.11 -32.59 -3.40
CA ASN A 372 11.00 -33.65 -3.90
C ASN A 372 11.79 -34.27 -2.74
N ASN A 373 11.40 -35.46 -2.32
CA ASN A 373 12.11 -36.36 -1.36
C ASN A 373 13.54 -36.74 -1.80
N ASN A 374 14.10 -36.10 -2.80
CA ASN A 374 15.48 -36.30 -3.23
C ASN A 374 16.43 -35.60 -2.27
N LYS A 375 17.23 -36.44 -1.58
CA LYS A 375 18.26 -36.12 -0.58
C LYS A 375 19.39 -35.20 -1.05
N ASP A 376 19.31 -34.61 -2.22
CA ASP A 376 20.27 -33.61 -2.70
C ASP A 376 19.99 -32.22 -2.13
N LYS A 377 20.28 -32.05 -0.83
CA LYS A 377 20.24 -30.77 -0.10
C LYS A 377 21.10 -29.66 -0.74
N ASN A 378 21.90 -29.97 -1.76
CA ASN A 378 22.74 -29.02 -2.48
C ASN A 378 22.13 -28.42 -3.76
N LYS A 379 20.92 -28.85 -4.16
CA LYS A 379 20.16 -28.25 -5.28
C LYS A 379 19.06 -27.31 -4.77
N GLY A 380 19.37 -26.42 -3.82
CA GLY A 380 18.46 -25.35 -3.43
C GLY A 380 18.05 -24.55 -4.66
N GLY A 381 16.76 -24.21 -4.78
CA GLY A 381 16.16 -23.49 -5.89
C GLY A 381 17.03 -22.34 -6.35
N ARG A 382 17.57 -22.45 -7.56
CA ARG A 382 18.62 -21.55 -8.10
C ARG A 382 18.08 -20.20 -8.52
N GLY A 383 16.77 -20.06 -8.72
CA GLY A 383 16.16 -18.84 -9.23
C GLY A 383 16.29 -17.64 -8.28
N LYS A 384 16.73 -16.53 -8.85
CA LYS A 384 16.78 -15.21 -8.22
C LYS A 384 15.68 -14.33 -8.76
N VAL A 385 15.27 -13.32 -7.98
CA VAL A 385 14.34 -12.29 -8.42
C VAL A 385 15.12 -11.00 -8.63
N PHE A 386 15.16 -10.48 -9.86
CA PHE A 386 15.67 -9.16 -10.17
C PHE A 386 14.52 -8.15 -10.03
N ALA A 387 14.60 -7.30 -9.04
CA ALA A 387 13.54 -6.37 -8.68
C ALA A 387 13.92 -4.93 -9.05
N PHE A 388 13.18 -4.31 -9.99
CA PHE A 388 13.45 -2.97 -10.50
C PHE A 388 12.51 -1.94 -9.86
N GLU A 389 13.09 -0.82 -9.45
CA GLU A 389 12.34 0.36 -9.02
C GLU A 389 13.15 1.63 -9.34
N LYS A 390 12.53 2.58 -10.04
CA LYS A 390 13.20 3.82 -10.45
C LYS A 390 13.33 4.86 -9.33
N ASP A 391 12.33 4.93 -8.45
CA ASP A 391 12.30 5.90 -7.36
C ASP A 391 13.17 5.47 -6.19
N HIS A 392 13.98 6.39 -5.66
CA HIS A 392 14.92 6.08 -4.57
C HIS A 392 14.21 5.69 -3.27
N LYS A 393 13.16 6.43 -2.88
CA LYS A 393 12.44 6.19 -1.62
C LYS A 393 11.65 4.88 -1.70
N ARG A 394 11.06 4.59 -2.85
CA ARG A 394 10.36 3.33 -3.09
C ARG A 394 11.31 2.15 -3.16
N ALA A 395 12.50 2.30 -3.79
CA ALA A 395 13.53 1.27 -3.80
C ALA A 395 14.07 0.96 -2.39
N GLN A 396 14.14 1.96 -1.50
CA GLN A 396 14.51 1.70 -0.10
C GLN A 396 13.40 0.91 0.63
N ARG A 397 12.13 1.27 0.46
CA ARG A 397 11.00 0.49 1.02
C ARG A 397 10.98 -0.95 0.50
N LEU A 398 11.33 -1.16 -0.77
CA LEU A 398 11.48 -2.49 -1.35
C LEU A 398 12.56 -3.30 -0.63
N ARG A 399 13.75 -2.72 -0.35
CA ARG A 399 14.80 -3.38 0.43
C ARG A 399 14.33 -3.74 1.83
N ASP A 400 13.74 -2.78 2.54
CA ASP A 400 13.21 -2.98 3.90
C ASP A 400 12.17 -4.12 3.92
N THR A 401 11.30 -4.20 2.91
CA THR A 401 10.30 -5.28 2.77
C THR A 401 10.95 -6.64 2.50
N VAL A 402 11.92 -6.68 1.60
CA VAL A 402 12.69 -7.89 1.26
C VAL A 402 13.43 -8.43 2.47
N ASP A 403 14.05 -7.55 3.26
CA ASP A 403 14.76 -7.90 4.49
C ASP A 403 13.79 -8.38 5.58
N LEU A 404 12.70 -7.64 5.79
CA LEU A 404 11.66 -8.00 6.77
C LEU A 404 11.10 -9.41 6.50
N TYR A 405 10.92 -9.78 5.24
CA TYR A 405 10.35 -11.08 4.89
C TYR A 405 11.39 -12.19 4.68
N GLY A 406 12.68 -11.91 4.93
CA GLY A 406 13.76 -12.89 4.87
C GLY A 406 14.17 -13.31 3.46
N CYS A 407 13.93 -12.45 2.46
CA CYS A 407 14.15 -12.74 1.04
C CYS A 407 15.48 -12.21 0.48
N SER A 408 16.32 -11.51 1.27
CA SER A 408 17.52 -10.77 0.85
C SER A 408 18.54 -11.61 0.07
N LYS A 409 18.63 -12.90 0.35
CA LYS A 409 19.55 -13.82 -0.35
C LYS A 409 19.10 -14.15 -1.79
N LYS A 410 17.81 -13.99 -2.08
CA LYS A 410 17.20 -14.36 -3.37
C LYS A 410 16.78 -13.17 -4.23
N VAL A 411 16.71 -11.96 -3.66
CA VAL A 411 16.27 -10.75 -4.36
C VAL A 411 17.45 -9.81 -4.62
N ILE A 412 17.58 -9.40 -5.86
CA ILE A 412 18.56 -8.38 -6.30
C ILE A 412 17.77 -7.12 -6.63
N VAL A 413 17.82 -6.13 -5.71
CA VAL A 413 17.13 -4.86 -5.90
C VAL A 413 17.99 -3.90 -6.71
N ALA A 414 17.49 -3.49 -7.88
CA ALA A 414 18.11 -2.51 -8.76
C ALA A 414 17.31 -1.21 -8.78
N LYS A 415 17.94 -0.10 -8.35
CA LYS A 415 17.39 1.25 -8.57
C LYS A 415 17.61 1.65 -10.02
N LYS A 416 16.68 1.26 -10.89
CA LYS A 416 16.77 1.51 -12.34
C LYS A 416 15.37 1.52 -12.95
N ASN A 417 15.18 2.34 -13.97
CA ASN A 417 13.97 2.26 -14.80
C ASN A 417 14.03 0.96 -15.62
N PHE A 418 12.96 0.17 -15.58
CA PHE A 418 12.90 -1.10 -16.30
C PHE A 418 13.06 -0.93 -17.82
N LEU A 419 12.53 0.15 -18.40
CA LEU A 419 12.68 0.44 -19.85
C LEU A 419 14.13 0.69 -20.30
N GLU A 420 15.04 0.99 -19.37
CA GLU A 420 16.47 1.22 -19.64
C GLU A 420 17.32 -0.03 -19.44
N VAL A 421 16.70 -1.16 -19.13
CA VAL A 421 17.41 -2.42 -18.92
C VAL A 421 17.78 -3.02 -20.28
N ASP A 422 19.07 -3.33 -20.48
CA ASP A 422 19.49 -4.05 -21.67
C ASP A 422 18.97 -5.49 -21.62
N VAL A 423 18.10 -5.82 -22.56
CA VAL A 423 17.45 -7.14 -22.65
C VAL A 423 18.45 -8.26 -22.99
N ASN A 424 19.62 -7.92 -23.56
CA ASN A 424 20.68 -8.85 -23.94
C ASN A 424 21.79 -8.97 -22.90
N ASP A 425 21.71 -8.24 -21.77
CA ASP A 425 22.72 -8.34 -20.71
C ASP A 425 22.79 -9.79 -20.17
N ALA A 426 23.98 -10.36 -20.20
CA ALA A 426 24.25 -11.76 -19.81
C ALA A 426 23.73 -12.13 -18.41
N LYS A 427 23.61 -11.15 -17.51
CA LYS A 427 23.07 -11.38 -16.15
C LYS A 427 21.60 -11.80 -16.14
N TYR A 428 20.81 -11.44 -17.19
CA TYR A 428 19.41 -11.81 -17.32
C TYR A 428 19.18 -13.04 -18.19
N ARG A 429 20.26 -13.67 -18.63
CA ARG A 429 20.19 -14.82 -19.53
C ARG A 429 19.34 -15.98 -18.98
N ASN A 430 19.34 -16.19 -17.65
CA ASN A 430 18.56 -17.25 -17.02
C ASN A 430 17.11 -16.83 -16.68
N VAL A 431 16.68 -15.61 -17.03
CA VAL A 431 15.33 -15.14 -16.80
C VAL A 431 14.36 -15.84 -17.75
N ARG A 432 13.32 -16.50 -17.20
CA ARG A 432 12.27 -17.18 -17.96
C ARG A 432 10.89 -16.55 -17.76
N SER A 433 10.74 -15.72 -16.74
CA SER A 433 9.46 -15.08 -16.49
C SER A 433 9.61 -13.65 -15.96
N ILE A 434 8.63 -12.81 -16.28
CA ILE A 434 8.58 -11.40 -15.86
C ILE A 434 7.22 -11.12 -15.24
N LEU A 435 7.22 -10.56 -14.02
CA LEU A 435 6.07 -9.93 -13.41
C LEU A 435 6.11 -8.45 -13.74
N LEU A 436 5.08 -7.95 -14.40
CA LEU A 436 4.93 -6.55 -14.76
C LEU A 436 3.66 -5.99 -14.11
N ASP A 437 3.83 -5.28 -12.99
CA ASP A 437 2.80 -4.56 -12.24
C ASP A 437 3.11 -3.06 -12.27
N PRO A 438 2.91 -2.41 -13.42
CA PRO A 438 3.38 -1.05 -13.65
C PRO A 438 2.53 -0.02 -12.90
N SER A 439 3.03 1.21 -12.83
CA SER A 439 2.24 2.33 -12.32
C SER A 439 0.93 2.46 -13.10
N CYS A 440 -0.19 2.57 -12.36
CA CYS A 440 -1.54 2.72 -12.89
C CYS A 440 -2.31 3.80 -12.11
N SER A 441 -3.55 4.08 -12.50
CA SER A 441 -4.42 5.05 -11.83
C SER A 441 -4.73 4.71 -10.38
N GLY A 442 -4.68 3.40 -10.03
CA GLY A 442 -5.07 2.91 -8.72
C GLY A 442 -6.59 2.97 -8.47
N SER A 443 -7.40 3.13 -9.51
CA SER A 443 -8.85 3.29 -9.43
C SER A 443 -9.59 2.08 -8.82
N GLY A 444 -8.96 0.91 -8.78
CA GLY A 444 -9.49 -0.29 -8.14
C GLY A 444 -9.20 -0.39 -6.64
N THR A 445 -8.32 0.45 -6.11
CA THR A 445 -7.96 0.39 -4.69
C THR A 445 -8.99 1.12 -3.82
N VAL A 446 -9.75 0.37 -3.05
CA VAL A 446 -10.77 0.89 -2.12
C VAL A 446 -10.14 1.68 -0.95
N GLN A 447 -8.82 1.62 -0.79
CA GLN A 447 -8.11 2.36 0.26
C GLN A 447 -8.11 3.89 0.05
N ASN A 448 -8.50 4.37 -1.12
CA ASN A 448 -8.55 5.80 -1.47
C ASN A 448 -9.91 6.45 -1.19
N ARG A 449 -10.69 5.91 -0.24
CA ARG A 449 -11.96 6.54 0.19
C ARG A 449 -11.79 8.02 0.55
N GLY A 450 -10.71 8.32 1.26
CA GLY A 450 -10.36 9.70 1.62
C GLY A 450 -10.03 10.58 0.40
N ASP A 451 -9.30 10.03 -0.57
CA ASP A 451 -8.89 10.78 -1.76
C ASP A 451 -10.10 11.09 -2.67
N ALA A 452 -11.01 10.12 -2.85
CA ALA A 452 -12.28 10.32 -3.58
C ALA A 452 -13.18 11.36 -2.89
N LEU A 453 -13.25 11.35 -1.56
CA LEU A 453 -13.98 12.35 -0.79
C LEU A 453 -13.33 13.73 -0.86
N MET A 454 -12.00 13.80 -0.86
CA MET A 454 -11.25 15.05 -1.01
C MET A 454 -11.49 15.69 -2.37
N GLU A 455 -11.36 14.91 -3.44
CA GLU A 455 -11.64 15.36 -4.81
C GLU A 455 -13.06 15.91 -4.93
N TYR A 456 -14.03 15.21 -4.36
CA TYR A 456 -15.42 15.67 -4.35
C TYR A 456 -15.65 16.90 -3.47
N ALA A 457 -15.02 16.98 -2.30
CA ALA A 457 -15.18 18.10 -1.36
C ALA A 457 -14.61 19.43 -1.87
N LEU A 458 -13.64 19.35 -2.78
CA LEU A 458 -12.98 20.54 -3.36
C LEU A 458 -13.69 21.06 -4.61
N LYS A 459 -14.68 20.33 -5.15
CA LYS A 459 -15.49 20.83 -6.27
C LYS A 459 -16.26 22.06 -5.84
N ASP A 460 -16.20 23.10 -6.66
CA ASP A 460 -17.04 24.28 -6.53
C ASP A 460 -18.47 23.91 -6.93
N GLY A 461 -19.47 24.41 -6.20
CA GLY A 461 -20.88 24.11 -6.49
C GLY A 461 -21.53 23.05 -5.59
N TYR A 462 -20.81 22.52 -4.57
CA TYR A 462 -21.41 21.60 -3.57
C TYR A 462 -22.67 22.20 -2.88
N ASP A 463 -22.79 23.52 -2.82
CA ASP A 463 -23.89 24.24 -2.13
C ASP A 463 -25.04 24.61 -3.07
N SER A 464 -24.91 24.47 -4.39
CA SER A 464 -26.00 24.75 -5.33
C SER A 464 -26.97 23.57 -5.35
N ASP A 465 -28.21 23.81 -4.90
CA ASP A 465 -29.35 22.90 -5.10
C ASP A 465 -29.71 22.77 -6.61
N ASN A 466 -29.07 23.54 -7.47
CA ASN A 466 -29.25 23.58 -8.92
C ASN A 466 -28.01 22.98 -9.58
N GLY A 467 -28.18 21.91 -10.33
CA GLY A 467 -27.16 21.08 -11.00
C GLY A 467 -26.21 21.78 -12.01
N GLU A 468 -25.67 22.96 -11.68
CA GLU A 468 -24.73 23.73 -12.51
C GLU A 468 -23.27 23.24 -12.42
N GLY A 469 -23.06 21.91 -12.27
CA GLY A 469 -21.72 21.31 -12.22
C GLY A 469 -21.20 20.73 -13.55
N GLU A 470 -21.95 20.83 -14.66
CA GLU A 470 -21.63 20.07 -15.87
C GLU A 470 -20.36 20.54 -16.62
N GLU A 471 -20.01 21.82 -16.62
CA GLU A 471 -18.83 22.30 -17.35
C GLU A 471 -17.51 21.93 -16.65
N ASN A 472 -17.46 21.97 -15.32
CA ASN A 472 -16.28 21.57 -14.55
C ASN A 472 -16.03 20.04 -14.62
N ASP A 473 -17.08 19.23 -14.73
CA ASP A 473 -16.97 17.78 -14.87
C ASP A 473 -16.30 17.36 -16.19
N LEU A 474 -16.50 18.14 -17.28
CA LEU A 474 -15.87 17.88 -18.59
C LEU A 474 -14.34 18.12 -18.58
N GLU A 475 -13.86 19.20 -17.97
CA GLU A 475 -12.41 19.47 -17.87
C GLU A 475 -11.69 18.46 -16.97
N GLU A 476 -12.32 18.07 -15.86
CA GLU A 476 -11.77 17.05 -14.97
C GLU A 476 -11.71 15.67 -15.65
N GLU A 477 -12.73 15.30 -16.40
CA GLU A 477 -12.74 14.06 -17.16
C GLU A 477 -11.67 14.06 -18.25
N GLN A 478 -11.45 15.17 -18.94
CA GLN A 478 -10.38 15.31 -19.92
C GLN A 478 -9.00 15.20 -19.29
N THR A 479 -8.78 15.82 -18.13
CA THR A 479 -7.51 15.75 -17.39
C THR A 479 -7.25 14.33 -16.90
N ARG A 480 -8.27 13.66 -16.34
CA ARG A 480 -8.22 12.25 -15.96
C ARG A 480 -7.87 11.36 -17.16
N LYS A 481 -8.55 11.55 -18.29
CA LYS A 481 -8.29 10.81 -19.53
C LYS A 481 -6.86 11.01 -20.02
N LYS A 482 -6.35 12.26 -20.07
CA LYS A 482 -4.96 12.54 -20.45
C LYS A 482 -3.95 11.78 -19.58
N ARG A 483 -4.16 11.74 -18.26
CA ARG A 483 -3.31 10.98 -17.33
C ARG A 483 -3.39 9.48 -17.57
N VAL A 484 -4.60 8.93 -17.66
CA VAL A 484 -4.80 7.49 -17.91
C VAL A 484 -4.16 7.08 -19.24
N MET A 485 -4.27 7.89 -20.29
CA MET A 485 -3.62 7.65 -21.57
C MET A 485 -2.08 7.68 -21.48
N SER A 486 -1.50 8.57 -20.66
CA SER A 486 -0.05 8.58 -20.40
C SER A 486 0.41 7.31 -19.69
N LEU A 487 -0.35 6.83 -18.70
CA LEU A 487 -0.09 5.57 -18.00
C LEU A 487 -0.23 4.37 -18.96
N GLN A 488 -1.28 4.34 -19.78
CA GLN A 488 -1.48 3.33 -20.81
C GLN A 488 -0.26 3.20 -21.74
N LYS A 489 0.25 4.34 -22.23
CA LYS A 489 1.45 4.34 -23.10
C LYS A 489 2.63 3.68 -22.40
N PHE A 490 2.92 4.09 -21.15
CA PHE A 490 3.99 3.48 -20.35
C PHE A 490 3.77 1.97 -20.15
N GLN A 491 2.53 1.55 -19.89
CA GLN A 491 2.18 0.14 -19.69
C GLN A 491 2.41 -0.69 -20.95
N ILE A 492 2.06 -0.16 -22.12
CA ILE A 492 2.31 -0.78 -23.42
C ILE A 492 3.83 -0.90 -23.68
N ASP A 493 4.59 0.20 -23.50
CA ASP A 493 6.02 0.23 -23.72
C ASP A 493 6.75 -0.77 -22.81
N ALA A 494 6.35 -0.86 -21.53
CA ALA A 494 6.93 -1.79 -20.58
C ALA A 494 6.61 -3.25 -20.91
N LEU A 495 5.39 -3.54 -21.37
CA LEU A 495 4.99 -4.89 -21.75
C LEU A 495 5.74 -5.36 -23.01
N LEU A 496 5.86 -4.49 -24.01
CA LEU A 496 6.65 -4.78 -25.22
C LEU A 496 8.14 -4.92 -24.90
N HIS A 497 8.67 -4.11 -23.99
CA HIS A 497 10.06 -4.24 -23.53
C HIS A 497 10.29 -5.59 -22.85
N ALA A 498 9.38 -6.04 -21.99
CA ALA A 498 9.44 -7.35 -21.34
C ALA A 498 9.47 -8.50 -22.36
N MET A 499 8.73 -8.40 -23.45
CA MET A 499 8.67 -9.42 -24.50
C MET A 499 9.95 -9.53 -25.35
N ARG A 500 10.82 -8.50 -25.32
CA ARG A 500 12.12 -8.50 -26.04
C ARG A 500 13.21 -9.30 -25.34
N PHE A 501 13.04 -9.69 -24.08
CA PHE A 501 14.01 -10.55 -23.39
C PHE A 501 14.08 -11.92 -24.08
N PRO A 502 15.25 -12.35 -24.59
CA PRO A 502 15.34 -13.55 -25.44
C PRO A 502 14.92 -14.84 -24.74
N GLY A 503 15.26 -14.96 -23.43
CA GLY A 503 15.00 -16.14 -22.64
C GLY A 503 13.60 -16.20 -22.00
N VAL A 504 12.81 -15.14 -22.09
CA VAL A 504 11.52 -15.04 -21.38
C VAL A 504 10.47 -15.87 -22.09
N LEU A 505 9.81 -16.73 -21.33
CA LEU A 505 8.77 -17.66 -21.79
C LEU A 505 7.36 -17.19 -21.38
N ARG A 506 7.24 -16.48 -20.23
CA ARG A 506 5.96 -16.10 -19.65
C ARG A 506 6.02 -14.72 -18.97
N ILE A 507 4.97 -13.92 -19.14
CA ILE A 507 4.86 -12.57 -18.58
C ILE A 507 3.47 -12.42 -17.96
N SER A 508 3.40 -11.97 -16.70
CA SER A 508 2.15 -11.59 -16.04
C SER A 508 2.07 -10.06 -16.01
N TYR A 509 1.11 -9.50 -16.71
CA TYR A 509 0.74 -8.10 -16.69
C TYR A 509 -0.42 -7.88 -15.73
N SER A 510 -0.32 -6.88 -14.86
CA SER A 510 -1.38 -6.57 -13.90
C SER A 510 -1.50 -5.08 -13.61
N THR A 511 -2.70 -4.65 -13.21
CA THR A 511 -2.97 -3.30 -12.70
C THR A 511 -3.92 -3.36 -11.51
N CYS A 512 -3.82 -2.42 -10.59
CA CYS A 512 -4.86 -2.15 -9.59
C CYS A 512 -5.86 -1.10 -10.09
N SER A 513 -6.22 -1.16 -11.37
CA SER A 513 -7.18 -0.28 -12.03
C SER A 513 -8.43 -1.04 -12.46
N ILE A 514 -9.58 -0.34 -12.42
CA ILE A 514 -10.84 -0.80 -13.04
C ILE A 514 -11.06 -0.17 -14.41
N TYR A 515 -10.21 0.73 -14.86
CA TYR A 515 -10.37 1.39 -16.15
C TYR A 515 -9.99 0.47 -17.31
N GLN A 516 -10.84 0.47 -18.35
CA GLN A 516 -10.63 -0.28 -19.57
C GLN A 516 -9.34 0.12 -20.29
N GLU A 517 -9.04 1.43 -20.29
CA GLU A 517 -7.88 2.01 -20.97
C GLU A 517 -6.56 1.42 -20.49
N GLU A 518 -6.44 1.11 -19.19
CA GLU A 518 -5.25 0.52 -18.59
C GLU A 518 -5.23 -1.01 -18.62
N ASN A 519 -6.32 -1.63 -18.96
CA ASN A 519 -6.57 -3.07 -18.91
C ASN A 519 -6.73 -3.66 -20.31
N GLU A 520 -7.97 -3.77 -20.77
CA GLU A 520 -8.29 -4.42 -22.05
C GLU A 520 -7.70 -3.68 -23.24
N ASP A 521 -7.67 -2.35 -23.24
CA ASP A 521 -7.12 -1.57 -24.35
C ASP A 521 -5.61 -1.74 -24.48
N VAL A 522 -4.86 -1.87 -23.34
CA VAL A 522 -3.44 -2.23 -23.37
C VAL A 522 -3.26 -3.60 -24.02
N VAL A 523 -4.00 -4.61 -23.56
CA VAL A 523 -3.92 -5.97 -24.07
C VAL A 523 -4.27 -6.00 -25.56
N LYS A 524 -5.34 -5.32 -26.00
CA LYS A 524 -5.77 -5.23 -27.39
C LYS A 524 -4.68 -4.66 -28.30
N LYS A 525 -4.04 -3.56 -27.86
CA LYS A 525 -2.97 -2.90 -28.62
C LYS A 525 -1.70 -3.76 -28.69
N VAL A 526 -1.42 -4.54 -27.65
CA VAL A 526 -0.19 -5.36 -27.59
C VAL A 526 -0.33 -6.70 -28.31
N ILE A 527 -1.51 -7.31 -28.40
CA ILE A 527 -1.70 -8.64 -29.01
C ILE A 527 -1.05 -8.78 -30.40
N PRO A 528 -1.21 -7.84 -31.38
CA PRO A 528 -0.58 -7.99 -32.69
C PRO A 528 0.94 -8.09 -32.60
N LEU A 529 1.57 -7.18 -31.85
CA LEU A 529 3.02 -7.12 -31.65
C LEU A 529 3.56 -8.30 -30.83
N ALA A 530 2.76 -8.76 -29.85
CA ALA A 530 3.09 -9.96 -29.06
C ALA A 530 3.19 -11.20 -29.94
N LYS A 531 2.27 -11.36 -30.92
CA LYS A 531 2.32 -12.47 -31.90
C LYS A 531 3.58 -12.45 -32.74
N GLU A 532 4.01 -11.28 -33.20
CA GLU A 532 5.28 -11.12 -33.95
C GLU A 532 6.48 -11.55 -33.09
N LEU A 533 6.44 -11.25 -31.79
CA LEU A 533 7.46 -11.64 -30.81
C LEU A 533 7.29 -13.09 -30.31
N GLY A 534 6.34 -13.86 -30.84
CA GLY A 534 6.09 -15.26 -30.50
C GLY A 534 5.29 -15.49 -29.20
N PHE A 535 4.61 -14.46 -28.69
CA PHE A 535 3.73 -14.57 -27.52
C PHE A 535 2.25 -14.62 -27.88
N GLU A 536 1.47 -15.30 -27.07
CA GLU A 536 0.02 -15.33 -27.12
C GLU A 536 -0.57 -15.17 -25.72
N LEU A 537 -1.85 -14.76 -25.63
CA LEU A 537 -2.56 -14.74 -24.35
C LEU A 537 -2.80 -16.16 -23.87
N ALA A 538 -2.40 -16.44 -22.63
CA ALA A 538 -2.70 -17.67 -21.91
C ALA A 538 -3.86 -17.44 -20.93
N LYS A 539 -4.73 -18.44 -20.79
CA LYS A 539 -5.78 -18.41 -19.78
C LYS A 539 -5.18 -18.49 -18.39
N CYS A 540 -5.61 -17.61 -17.50
CA CYS A 540 -5.17 -17.60 -16.11
C CYS A 540 -6.38 -17.64 -15.16
N LEU A 541 -6.19 -18.22 -13.96
CA LEU A 541 -7.20 -18.42 -12.94
C LEU A 541 -8.53 -18.94 -13.54
N PRO A 542 -8.56 -20.15 -14.07
CA PRO A 542 -9.69 -20.66 -14.86
C PRO A 542 -11.02 -20.68 -14.08
N LYS A 543 -10.95 -20.80 -12.77
CA LYS A 543 -12.11 -20.80 -11.87
C LYS A 543 -12.59 -19.42 -11.45
N TRP A 544 -11.82 -18.34 -11.75
CA TRP A 544 -12.27 -16.98 -11.47
C TRP A 544 -13.43 -16.60 -12.39
N PRO A 545 -14.58 -16.13 -11.86
CA PRO A 545 -15.79 -15.98 -12.68
C PRO A 545 -15.74 -14.79 -13.62
N ARG A 546 -15.19 -13.65 -13.17
CA ARG A 546 -15.19 -12.39 -13.92
C ARG A 546 -14.05 -12.34 -14.93
N ARG A 547 -14.38 -12.08 -16.18
CA ARG A 547 -13.45 -12.01 -17.31
C ARG A 547 -13.40 -10.62 -17.93
N GLY A 548 -12.47 -10.42 -18.86
CA GLY A 548 -12.36 -9.16 -19.60
C GLY A 548 -13.58 -8.81 -20.43
N PHE A 549 -13.64 -7.59 -20.90
CA PHE A 549 -14.73 -7.09 -21.73
C PHE A 549 -14.70 -7.71 -23.13
N THR A 550 -15.77 -8.41 -23.49
CA THR A 550 -15.92 -9.13 -24.77
C THR A 550 -16.01 -8.18 -25.97
N GLU A 551 -16.60 -7.01 -25.76
CA GLU A 551 -16.73 -5.95 -26.78
C GLU A 551 -15.37 -5.34 -27.15
N VAL A 552 -14.38 -5.43 -26.27
CA VAL A 552 -13.03 -4.90 -26.49
C VAL A 552 -12.09 -5.95 -27.07
N LEU A 553 -12.05 -7.13 -26.43
CA LEU A 553 -11.08 -8.19 -26.71
C LEU A 553 -11.62 -9.32 -27.61
N GLY A 554 -12.93 -9.37 -27.85
CA GLY A 554 -13.63 -10.52 -28.42
C GLY A 554 -13.72 -11.69 -27.43
N LYS A 555 -14.69 -12.61 -27.66
CA LYS A 555 -14.98 -13.71 -26.72
C LYS A 555 -13.76 -14.54 -26.32
N THR A 556 -12.91 -14.88 -27.28
CA THR A 556 -11.74 -15.76 -27.04
C THR A 556 -10.70 -15.12 -26.14
N ASN A 557 -10.31 -13.87 -26.39
CA ASN A 557 -9.28 -13.20 -25.61
C ASN A 557 -9.82 -12.71 -24.25
N ALA A 558 -11.06 -12.23 -24.22
CA ALA A 558 -11.72 -11.81 -22.99
C ALA A 558 -11.80 -12.95 -21.96
N ALA A 559 -12.07 -14.19 -22.41
CA ALA A 559 -12.11 -15.37 -21.55
C ALA A 559 -10.75 -15.76 -20.94
N LYS A 560 -9.63 -15.25 -21.46
CA LYS A 560 -8.27 -15.56 -20.99
C LYS A 560 -7.78 -14.63 -19.89
N VAL A 561 -8.28 -13.40 -19.82
CA VAL A 561 -7.88 -12.41 -18.85
C VAL A 561 -8.83 -12.40 -17.64
N VAL A 562 -8.32 -11.91 -16.50
CA VAL A 562 -9.08 -11.80 -15.24
C VAL A 562 -9.35 -10.35 -14.94
N ARG A 563 -10.58 -10.07 -14.56
CA ARG A 563 -11.03 -8.78 -14.03
C ARG A 563 -11.58 -8.97 -12.63
N VAL A 564 -11.28 -8.03 -11.75
CA VAL A 564 -11.83 -7.96 -10.39
C VAL A 564 -12.49 -6.60 -10.23
N ASN A 565 -13.75 -6.59 -9.80
CA ASN A 565 -14.48 -5.35 -9.58
C ASN A 565 -15.27 -5.41 -8.27
N PRO A 566 -14.80 -4.72 -7.21
CA PRO A 566 -15.49 -4.69 -5.93
C PRO A 566 -16.90 -4.09 -6.02
N PHE A 567 -17.13 -3.18 -6.97
CA PHE A 567 -18.43 -2.53 -7.15
C PHE A 567 -19.48 -3.44 -7.78
N GLU A 568 -19.08 -4.62 -8.21
CA GLU A 568 -19.94 -5.65 -8.77
C GLU A 568 -19.95 -6.94 -7.93
N GLY A 569 -19.51 -6.85 -6.66
CA GLY A 569 -19.65 -7.91 -5.67
C GLY A 569 -18.41 -8.80 -5.46
N ASP A 570 -17.27 -8.50 -6.08
CA ASP A 570 -16.03 -9.24 -5.77
C ASP A 570 -15.48 -8.80 -4.40
N ASP A 571 -15.26 -9.75 -3.49
CA ASP A 571 -14.79 -9.47 -2.11
C ASP A 571 -13.27 -9.24 -2.06
N CYS A 572 -12.77 -8.41 -2.97
CA CYS A 572 -11.38 -7.94 -2.98
C CYS A 572 -11.23 -6.69 -3.84
N GLU A 573 -10.08 -6.03 -3.73
CA GLU A 573 -9.78 -4.79 -4.45
C GLU A 573 -9.84 -4.99 -5.98
N GLY A 574 -10.30 -3.95 -6.70
CA GLY A 574 -10.36 -3.93 -8.15
C GLY A 574 -8.99 -4.17 -8.77
N PHE A 575 -8.94 -5.06 -9.75
CA PHE A 575 -7.70 -5.55 -10.32
C PHE A 575 -7.88 -6.10 -11.74
N PHE A 576 -6.78 -6.17 -12.47
CA PHE A 576 -6.74 -6.81 -13.77
C PHE A 576 -5.48 -7.68 -13.90
N VAL A 577 -5.61 -8.86 -14.52
CA VAL A 577 -4.47 -9.73 -14.84
C VAL A 577 -4.61 -10.28 -16.25
N ALA A 578 -3.54 -10.18 -17.03
CA ALA A 578 -3.36 -10.84 -18.32
C ALA A 578 -2.01 -11.56 -18.35
N VAL A 579 -1.97 -12.76 -18.88
CA VAL A 579 -0.75 -13.53 -19.01
C VAL A 579 -0.42 -13.72 -20.47
N PHE A 580 0.81 -13.37 -20.85
CA PHE A 580 1.37 -13.65 -22.16
C PHE A 580 2.38 -14.78 -22.05
N GLN A 581 2.30 -15.75 -22.93
CA GLN A 581 3.16 -16.93 -22.91
C GLN A 581 3.59 -17.27 -24.34
N ARG A 582 4.82 -17.75 -24.50
CA ARG A 582 5.28 -18.30 -25.77
C ARG A 582 4.62 -19.66 -26.05
N LYS A 583 4.41 -19.98 -27.31
CA LYS A 583 3.92 -21.29 -27.71
C LYS A 583 4.87 -22.40 -27.27
N LYS A 584 4.35 -23.59 -27.01
CA LYS A 584 5.11 -24.74 -26.48
C LYS A 584 6.38 -25.01 -27.29
N GLU A 585 6.25 -25.10 -28.61
CA GLU A 585 7.38 -25.39 -29.51
C GLU A 585 8.47 -24.31 -29.48
N VAL A 586 8.08 -23.06 -29.25
CA VAL A 586 9.02 -21.94 -29.09
C VAL A 586 9.70 -22.01 -27.74
N CYS A 587 8.95 -22.34 -26.67
CA CYS A 587 9.51 -22.55 -25.33
C CYS A 587 10.55 -23.65 -25.33
N GLU A 588 10.26 -24.82 -25.93
CA GLU A 588 11.17 -25.96 -26.02
C GLU A 588 12.46 -25.58 -26.76
N LYS A 589 12.35 -24.92 -27.92
CA LYS A 589 13.54 -24.45 -28.67
C LYS A 589 14.41 -23.48 -27.87
N ILE A 590 13.80 -22.57 -27.12
CA ILE A 590 14.53 -21.61 -26.26
C ILE A 590 15.22 -22.37 -25.14
N ILE A 591 14.55 -23.29 -24.47
CA ILE A 591 15.11 -24.09 -23.36
C ILE A 591 16.31 -24.90 -23.88
N ASP A 592 16.14 -25.66 -24.97
CA ASP A 592 17.20 -26.47 -25.58
C ASP A 592 18.44 -25.65 -25.99
N ALA A 593 18.23 -24.46 -26.57
CA ALA A 593 19.30 -23.57 -26.94
C ALA A 593 20.15 -23.11 -25.74
N PHE A 594 19.47 -22.73 -24.65
CA PHE A 594 20.14 -22.31 -23.42
C PHE A 594 20.84 -23.46 -22.69
N GLU A 595 20.28 -24.68 -22.70
CA GLU A 595 20.88 -25.87 -22.09
C GLU A 595 22.17 -26.27 -22.82
N LYS A 596 22.15 -26.29 -24.15
CA LYS A 596 23.35 -26.54 -24.97
C LYS A 596 24.48 -25.54 -24.71
N GLU A 597 24.12 -24.27 -24.56
CA GLU A 597 25.12 -23.22 -24.25
C GLU A 597 25.66 -23.35 -22.80
N GLU A 598 24.83 -23.76 -21.82
CA GLU A 598 25.31 -24.07 -20.47
C GLU A 598 26.30 -25.24 -20.45
N GLU A 599 26.03 -26.28 -21.22
CA GLU A 599 26.92 -27.45 -21.35
C GLU A 599 28.27 -27.07 -21.97
N ILE A 600 28.27 -26.24 -23.04
CA ILE A 600 29.48 -25.72 -23.65
C ILE A 600 30.28 -24.87 -22.65
N GLN A 601 29.62 -24.04 -21.83
CA GLN A 601 30.32 -23.24 -20.83
C GLN A 601 30.90 -24.11 -19.69
N LYS A 602 30.17 -25.14 -19.25
CA LYS A 602 30.64 -26.09 -18.23
C LYS A 602 31.86 -26.89 -18.73
N SER A 603 31.87 -27.35 -19.98
CA SER A 603 33.00 -28.05 -20.58
C SER A 603 34.22 -27.13 -20.75
N LYS A 604 34.02 -25.88 -21.17
CA LYS A 604 35.12 -24.90 -21.24
C LYS A 604 35.73 -24.58 -19.86
N LYS A 605 34.89 -24.49 -18.79
CA LYS A 605 35.39 -24.29 -17.42
C LYS A 605 36.09 -25.51 -16.85
N LYS A 606 35.66 -26.72 -17.22
CA LYS A 606 36.34 -27.97 -16.84
C LYS A 606 37.68 -28.07 -17.49
N ASN A 607 37.77 -27.87 -18.81
CA ASN A 607 39.04 -27.89 -19.55
C ASN A 607 40.03 -26.81 -19.04
N LYS A 608 39.56 -25.63 -18.63
CA LYS A 608 40.41 -24.60 -18.03
C LYS A 608 40.95 -25.02 -16.65
N ARG A 609 40.14 -25.68 -15.81
CA ARG A 609 40.58 -26.21 -14.51
C ARG A 609 41.57 -27.36 -14.68
N ASP A 610 41.32 -28.24 -15.62
CA ASP A 610 42.21 -29.37 -15.94
C ASP A 610 43.56 -28.86 -16.46
N LEU A 611 43.57 -27.82 -17.32
CA LEU A 611 44.80 -27.14 -17.75
C LEU A 611 45.54 -26.40 -16.63
N GLU A 612 44.82 -25.80 -15.68
CA GLU A 612 45.43 -25.14 -14.49
C GLU A 612 45.92 -26.16 -13.46
N SER A 613 45.36 -27.39 -13.42
CA SER A 613 45.85 -28.50 -12.59
C SER A 613 47.09 -29.16 -13.16
N ASP A 614 47.25 -29.17 -14.48
CA ASP A 614 48.44 -29.75 -15.15
C ASP A 614 49.68 -28.84 -15.13
N VAL A 615 49.53 -27.58 -14.73
CA VAL A 615 50.64 -26.60 -14.65
C VAL A 615 51.34 -26.57 -13.29
N LEU A 616 50.89 -27.34 -12.30
CA LEU A 616 51.48 -27.35 -10.96
C LEU A 616 52.04 -28.70 -10.55
N VAL A 617 53.09 -29.18 -11.24
CA VAL A 617 54.13 -30.03 -10.65
C VAL A 617 55.45 -29.83 -11.39
N VAL A 618 56.20 -28.80 -11.06
CA VAL A 618 57.65 -28.79 -11.23
C VAL A 618 58.27 -28.81 -9.85
N PRO A 619 58.98 -29.86 -9.46
CA PRO A 619 59.65 -29.86 -8.16
C PRO A 619 60.82 -28.92 -8.20
N VAL A 620 60.83 -27.90 -7.36
CA VAL A 620 62.01 -27.09 -7.09
C VAL A 620 62.94 -27.89 -6.20
N PHE A 621 64.08 -28.28 -6.77
CA PHE A 621 65.17 -28.86 -6.02
C PHE A 621 65.73 -27.86 -5.03
N ASP A 622 65.86 -28.31 -3.78
CA ASP A 622 66.61 -27.67 -2.69
C ASP A 622 68.07 -27.47 -3.08
N THR A 623 68.58 -26.25 -2.86
CA THR A 623 69.99 -26.05 -2.55
C THR A 623 70.10 -25.24 -1.27
N GLU A 624 70.73 -25.90 -0.30
CA GLU A 624 71.10 -25.44 1.02
C GLU A 624 72.08 -24.28 1.04
N ASN A 625 72.00 -23.54 2.16
CA ASN A 625 73.07 -22.81 2.87
C ASN A 625 73.59 -21.46 2.30
N ALA A 626 73.29 -20.39 3.05
CA ALA A 626 74.32 -19.71 3.85
C ALA A 626 73.76 -18.50 4.65
N LYS A 627 73.79 -18.69 5.89
CA LYS A 627 74.17 -17.83 7.06
C LYS A 627 74.31 -16.30 6.88
N LYS A 628 73.67 -15.66 7.83
CA LYS A 628 74.17 -14.59 8.73
C LYS A 628 73.66 -13.15 8.57
N LYS A 629 72.92 -12.80 9.60
CA LYS A 629 73.13 -11.66 10.53
C LYS A 629 72.95 -10.22 10.06
N LYS A 630 72.10 -9.58 10.78
CA LYS A 630 72.18 -8.30 11.54
C LYS A 630 71.44 -7.07 11.02
N LYS A 631 70.51 -6.68 11.87
CA LYS A 631 70.30 -5.37 12.56
C LYS A 631 69.62 -4.23 11.80
N LYS A 632 68.46 -3.87 12.36
CA LYS A 632 68.07 -2.60 13.05
C LYS A 632 67.94 -1.31 12.24
N ASN A 633 66.83 -0.67 12.59
CA ASN A 633 66.51 0.78 12.55
C ASN A 633 66.02 1.30 11.21
N GLY A 634 64.86 1.86 11.13
CA GLY A 634 64.25 2.97 11.83
C GLY A 634 63.68 3.91 10.81
N GLY A 635 62.51 4.36 10.99
CA GLY A 635 62.18 5.74 10.60
C GLY A 635 61.34 5.93 9.34
N SER A 636 60.03 6.08 9.54
CA SER A 636 59.33 7.35 9.29
C SER A 636 59.08 7.84 7.86
N LYS A 637 57.82 8.14 7.66
CA LYS A 637 57.20 9.21 6.85
C LYS A 637 56.59 8.86 5.51
N MET A 638 55.28 8.95 5.53
CA MET A 638 54.46 9.48 4.41
C MET A 638 55.07 10.74 3.79
N PRO A 639 54.70 11.18 2.57
CA PRO A 639 53.33 11.47 2.18
C PRO A 639 52.94 11.33 0.69
N LEU A 640 51.66 11.22 0.41
CA LEU A 640 50.77 12.08 -0.43
C LEU A 640 51.00 12.24 -1.95
N PHE A 641 49.88 12.17 -2.64
CA PHE A 641 49.53 12.69 -3.98
C PHE A 641 49.86 11.78 -5.20
N ARG A 642 48.91 11.35 -5.94
CA ARG A 642 47.79 11.97 -6.69
C ARG A 642 46.70 10.96 -6.99
#